data_f2607126e787a0de4d83b40d8ecb4376
#
_entry.id   f2607126e787a0de4d83b40d8ecb4376
#
_cell.length_a   1.000
_cell.length_b   1.000
_cell.length_c   1.000
_cell.angle_alpha   90.00
_cell.angle_beta   90.00
_cell.angle_gamma   90.00
#
_symmetry.space_group_name_H-M   'P 1'
#
loop_
_entity.id
_entity.type
_entity.pdbx_description
1 polymer ?
#
loop_
_entity_poly.entity_id
_entity_poly.type
_entity_poly.pdbx_seq_one_letter_code
_entity_poly.pdbx_strand_id
1 'polypeptide(L)'
;MTRRVSLVVAVVFAAVAPMTAVGPSFIPDVTFQGSSLTGWHTVGQAEWKAENGEIVGRPTAASGGWLVLDRSYQDVGVYLEYRCAAGCETGVLFRGEKTAAGMKGTLVELSDPNVPTYAVTVGADGKIGGKEAARRGGGLVRFTPPPNPGAAAPAGRPPVAQVALPFSPPDTNVKPGEWNTAEMFMDANVVRTFVNDGREHGAVDDGSYGPFALYVGGTGEVRFRNLKYKDLASKVRDADFTSSNFRKQMLTGFYYSFSVAAADFNRDGVMDIVSGPFIYYGPDYTKSREIYPAETFSQASAFSGDAWIQSAADFTGDGWPDVVSTNYGANGGITLFVNPGKENHRWEKYKVVNEVQSEVAVMRDVDGDGKPEIVYMGGGQVRYAKPDPKNPTGPWIVKNVSEKGYGTAHGIGVGDINGDGRMDIVNAYGWWEQPANPEGTWIYHPETFARYGRGIMGGAVMGVYDVNGDGLVDVVTALNAHGWGLAWFEQKRDATGKISFVEHMIADDLTTQKENAGGVVFSEPHASEFADVNGDGIPDFIVGKRYLSHVNTYLDPDPFGQPVLYVYKVVRDAKAPGGAKFVPELIDNTAGAGSDFVAVDLNGDGAVDIVTPTRFGTVIFWGKPGAEGGKPAKK
;
A
#
# COMPACT_ATOMS: atom_id res chain seq x y z
N MET A 1 62.23 20.16 -2.63
CA MET A 1 60.95 20.91 -2.75
C MET A 1 59.89 19.92 -3.22
N THR A 2 59.20 19.32 -2.27
CA THR A 2 58.14 18.33 -2.51
C THR A 2 56.78 19.02 -2.40
N ARG A 3 56.09 19.21 -3.52
CA ARG A 3 54.73 19.73 -3.54
C ARG A 3 53.75 18.63 -3.11
N ARG A 4 53.05 18.86 -1.96
CA ARG A 4 51.91 18.07 -1.57
C ARG A 4 50.69 18.56 -2.38
N VAL A 5 50.09 17.68 -3.16
CA VAL A 5 48.78 17.92 -3.79
C VAL A 5 47.74 17.42 -2.78
N SER A 6 46.96 18.30 -2.22
CA SER A 6 45.80 17.95 -1.40
C SER A 6 44.62 17.69 -2.33
N LEU A 7 44.18 16.46 -2.38
CA LEU A 7 42.94 16.05 -3.05
C LEU A 7 41.77 16.43 -2.14
N VAL A 8 40.98 17.43 -2.53
CA VAL A 8 39.71 17.74 -1.90
C VAL A 8 38.65 16.86 -2.56
N VAL A 9 38.23 15.84 -1.83
CA VAL A 9 37.05 15.04 -2.24
C VAL A 9 35.81 15.84 -1.84
N ALA A 10 35.16 16.45 -2.80
CA ALA A 10 33.84 17.03 -2.60
C ALA A 10 32.81 15.87 -2.57
N VAL A 11 32.33 15.52 -1.40
CA VAL A 11 31.17 14.65 -1.24
C VAL A 11 29.94 15.49 -1.59
N VAL A 12 29.41 15.28 -2.79
CA VAL A 12 28.12 15.85 -3.18
C VAL A 12 27.06 14.98 -2.49
N PHE A 13 26.52 15.46 -1.39
CA PHE A 13 25.26 14.96 -0.89
C PHE A 13 24.18 15.38 -1.89
N ALA A 14 23.66 14.45 -2.67
CA ALA A 14 22.38 14.65 -3.33
C ALA A 14 21.34 14.85 -2.21
N ALA A 15 20.86 16.07 -2.06
CA ALA A 15 19.73 16.35 -1.19
C ALA A 15 18.52 15.63 -1.79
N VAL A 16 18.12 14.53 -1.20
CA VAL A 16 16.78 13.97 -1.44
C VAL A 16 15.82 15.05 -0.95
N ALA A 17 15.10 15.67 -1.87
CA ALA A 17 14.07 16.65 -1.51
C ALA A 17 13.07 15.92 -0.59
N PRO A 18 12.71 16.48 0.56
CA PRO A 18 11.70 15.86 1.40
C PRO A 18 10.39 15.79 0.60
N MET A 19 9.87 14.59 0.41
CA MET A 19 8.54 14.41 -0.17
C MET A 19 7.52 14.95 0.84
N THR A 20 7.02 16.14 0.59
CA THR A 20 5.95 16.74 1.40
C THR A 20 4.64 16.03 1.06
N ALA A 21 3.86 15.67 2.07
CA ALA A 21 2.48 15.22 1.87
C ALA A 21 1.69 16.34 1.17
N VAL A 22 1.26 16.10 -0.07
CA VAL A 22 0.77 17.15 -0.97
C VAL A 22 -0.74 17.42 -0.79
N GLY A 23 -1.43 16.73 0.10
CA GLY A 23 -2.85 16.99 0.34
C GLY A 23 -3.54 15.91 1.19
N PRO A 24 -4.88 15.96 1.32
CA PRO A 24 -5.61 14.95 2.06
C PRO A 24 -5.57 13.60 1.33
N SER A 25 -5.54 12.54 2.11
CA SER A 25 -5.65 11.17 1.61
C SER A 25 -7.11 10.71 1.42
N PHE A 26 -8.06 11.63 1.55
CA PHE A 26 -9.50 11.41 1.33
C PHE A 26 -10.07 12.45 0.36
N ILE A 27 -11.11 12.10 -0.37
CA ILE A 27 -11.88 13.05 -1.19
C ILE A 27 -12.73 13.90 -0.24
N PRO A 28 -12.49 15.22 -0.11
CA PRO A 28 -13.21 16.06 0.82
C PRO A 28 -14.64 16.34 0.36
N ASP A 29 -15.59 16.34 1.30
CA ASP A 29 -16.95 16.82 1.06
C ASP A 29 -17.00 18.35 1.09
N VAL A 30 -16.14 18.96 1.91
CA VAL A 30 -16.05 20.40 2.09
C VAL A 30 -14.60 20.86 2.05
N THR A 31 -14.36 21.92 1.26
CA THR A 31 -13.10 22.67 1.27
C THR A 31 -13.41 24.10 1.69
N PHE A 32 -12.77 24.57 2.77
CA PHE A 32 -12.88 25.94 3.20
C PHE A 32 -12.19 26.88 2.20
N GLN A 33 -12.95 27.80 1.65
CA GLN A 33 -12.47 28.78 0.64
C GLN A 33 -12.62 30.20 1.15
N GLY A 34 -12.16 30.48 2.21
CA GLY A 34 -11.88 31.44 3.17
C GLY A 34 -12.08 32.96 2.97
N SER A 35 -13.31 33.45 2.87
CA SER A 35 -13.57 34.86 3.18
C SER A 35 -14.67 35.09 4.25
N SER A 36 -15.27 34.01 4.75
CA SER A 36 -16.36 34.06 5.73
C SER A 36 -16.28 32.87 6.68
N LEU A 37 -16.61 33.12 7.94
CA LEU A 37 -16.78 32.11 8.98
C LEU A 37 -18.26 31.68 9.10
N THR A 38 -19.04 31.79 8.03
CA THR A 38 -20.43 31.29 8.03
C THR A 38 -20.44 29.79 8.32
N GLY A 39 -21.29 29.34 9.24
CA GLY A 39 -21.34 27.96 9.71
C GLY A 39 -20.36 27.64 10.84
N TRP A 40 -19.76 28.71 11.43
CA TRP A 40 -18.89 28.62 12.59
C TRP A 40 -19.29 29.63 13.64
N HIS A 41 -19.07 29.31 14.91
CA HIS A 41 -19.21 30.25 16.02
C HIS A 41 -18.00 30.20 16.95
N THR A 42 -17.82 31.27 17.72
CA THR A 42 -16.69 31.40 18.65
C THR A 42 -17.11 31.08 20.07
N VAL A 43 -16.22 30.41 20.83
CA VAL A 43 -16.35 30.15 22.26
C VAL A 43 -15.07 30.55 22.96
N GLY A 44 -15.14 31.33 24.05
CA GLY A 44 -13.95 31.72 24.83
C GLY A 44 -13.34 33.07 24.42
N GLN A 45 -12.05 33.23 24.71
CA GLN A 45 -11.31 34.50 24.65
C GLN A 45 -10.35 34.50 23.47
N ALA A 46 -10.90 34.54 22.25
CA ALA A 46 -10.13 34.68 21.02
C ALA A 46 -10.91 35.43 19.94
N GLU A 47 -10.19 36.18 19.12
CA GLU A 47 -10.70 36.74 17.88
C GLU A 47 -10.39 35.82 16.72
N TRP A 48 -11.42 35.56 15.89
CA TRP A 48 -11.30 34.72 14.71
C TRP A 48 -11.71 35.50 13.46
N LYS A 49 -10.92 35.38 12.40
CA LYS A 49 -11.16 36.01 11.10
C LYS A 49 -10.88 35.05 9.95
N ALA A 50 -11.66 35.19 8.88
CA ALA A 50 -11.34 34.59 7.59
C ALA A 50 -10.79 35.68 6.67
N GLU A 51 -9.56 35.53 6.23
CA GLU A 51 -8.89 36.50 5.36
C GLU A 51 -7.94 35.80 4.37
N ASN A 52 -7.99 36.18 3.10
CA ASN A 52 -7.08 35.67 2.07
C ASN A 52 -6.97 34.13 1.97
N GLY A 53 -8.06 33.42 2.19
CA GLY A 53 -8.07 31.94 2.17
C GLY A 53 -7.57 31.29 3.47
N GLU A 54 -7.27 32.06 4.49
CA GLU A 54 -6.82 31.60 5.79
C GLU A 54 -7.86 31.88 6.89
N ILE A 55 -7.90 31.02 7.89
CA ILE A 55 -8.57 31.27 9.18
C ILE A 55 -7.48 31.71 10.15
N VAL A 56 -7.64 32.90 10.72
CA VAL A 56 -6.68 33.48 11.64
C VAL A 56 -7.30 33.55 13.03
N GLY A 57 -6.64 32.96 14.03
CA GLY A 57 -7.01 32.99 15.43
C GLY A 57 -6.01 33.77 16.27
N ARG A 58 -6.48 34.72 17.09
CA ARG A 58 -5.68 35.48 18.04
C ARG A 58 -6.28 35.36 19.43
N PRO A 59 -5.54 34.90 20.43
CA PRO A 59 -6.04 34.86 21.79
C PRO A 59 -6.17 36.27 22.34
N THR A 60 -7.28 36.59 22.99
CA THR A 60 -7.48 37.86 23.73
C THR A 60 -7.17 37.71 25.21
N ALA A 61 -6.99 36.48 25.69
CA ALA A 61 -6.47 36.10 26.99
C ALA A 61 -5.70 34.80 26.87
N ALA A 62 -4.81 34.49 27.81
CA ALA A 62 -3.96 33.29 27.79
C ALA A 62 -4.79 31.96 27.74
N SER A 63 -6.03 31.98 28.25
CA SER A 63 -6.95 30.82 28.15
C SER A 63 -7.39 30.54 26.71
N GLY A 64 -7.21 31.49 25.80
CA GLY A 64 -7.57 31.32 24.40
C GLY A 64 -9.07 31.11 24.14
N GLY A 65 -9.37 30.57 22.98
CA GLY A 65 -10.74 30.30 22.56
C GLY A 65 -10.81 29.36 21.35
N TRP A 66 -12.02 29.07 20.98
CA TRP A 66 -12.38 28.06 20.00
C TRP A 66 -13.17 28.66 18.86
N LEU A 67 -12.91 28.17 17.65
CA LEU A 67 -13.78 28.33 16.50
C LEU A 67 -14.47 26.98 16.26
N VAL A 68 -15.75 26.90 16.58
CA VAL A 68 -16.54 25.67 16.59
C VAL A 68 -17.38 25.59 15.34
N LEU A 69 -17.34 24.47 14.62
CA LEU A 69 -18.21 24.23 13.48
C LEU A 69 -19.65 24.04 13.95
N ASP A 70 -20.63 24.61 13.24
CA ASP A 70 -22.05 24.52 13.63
C ASP A 70 -22.67 23.13 13.31
N ARG A 71 -21.96 22.29 12.56
CA ARG A 71 -22.36 20.93 12.20
C ARG A 71 -21.63 19.89 13.03
N SER A 72 -22.38 18.93 13.56
CA SER A 72 -21.84 17.77 14.27
C SER A 72 -21.55 16.60 13.35
N TYR A 73 -20.56 15.78 13.73
CA TYR A 73 -20.17 14.54 13.08
C TYR A 73 -20.02 13.44 14.13
N GLN A 74 -20.36 12.21 13.77
CA GLN A 74 -19.92 11.04 14.54
C GLN A 74 -18.48 10.67 14.15
N ASP A 75 -18.21 10.60 12.85
CA ASP A 75 -16.92 10.26 12.26
C ASP A 75 -16.55 11.35 11.26
N VAL A 76 -15.33 11.86 11.34
CA VAL A 76 -14.88 12.96 10.47
C VAL A 76 -13.39 12.87 10.18
N GLY A 77 -13.03 12.99 8.90
CA GLY A 77 -11.67 13.27 8.45
C GLY A 77 -11.45 14.77 8.33
N VAL A 78 -10.37 15.29 8.87
CA VAL A 78 -9.98 16.69 8.79
C VAL A 78 -8.55 16.80 8.29
N TYR A 79 -8.34 17.53 7.21
CA TYR A 79 -7.04 17.95 6.72
C TYR A 79 -6.93 19.47 6.81
N LEU A 80 -5.81 19.95 7.28
CA LEU A 80 -5.49 21.38 7.30
C LEU A 80 -3.99 21.63 7.24
N GLU A 81 -3.63 22.80 6.78
CA GLU A 81 -2.31 23.36 7.01
C GLU A 81 -2.39 24.40 8.14
N TYR A 82 -1.40 24.37 9.04
CA TYR A 82 -1.37 25.31 10.16
C TYR A 82 0.01 25.91 10.36
N ARG A 83 0.02 27.12 10.87
CA ARG A 83 1.24 27.81 11.32
C ARG A 83 0.97 28.47 12.66
N CYS A 84 1.71 28.07 13.68
CA CYS A 84 1.61 28.56 15.04
C CYS A 84 2.80 29.48 15.32
N ALA A 85 2.54 30.76 15.59
CA ALA A 85 3.59 31.73 15.92
C ALA A 85 4.19 31.42 17.30
N ALA A 86 5.34 32.02 17.61
CA ALA A 86 5.99 31.84 18.91
C ALA A 86 5.04 32.16 20.08
N GLY A 87 4.95 31.24 21.05
CA GLY A 87 4.04 31.34 22.20
C GLY A 87 2.59 30.99 21.90
N CYS A 88 2.26 30.55 20.68
CA CYS A 88 0.94 30.05 20.32
C CYS A 88 0.75 28.64 20.85
N GLU A 89 -0.46 28.34 21.33
CA GLU A 89 -0.97 26.99 21.56
C GLU A 89 -2.11 26.74 20.56
N THR A 90 -2.12 25.58 19.92
CA THR A 90 -3.16 25.25 18.93
C THR A 90 -3.45 23.76 18.87
N GLY A 91 -4.64 23.42 18.38
CA GLY A 91 -5.09 22.06 18.20
C GLY A 91 -6.47 21.98 17.58
N VAL A 92 -6.93 20.74 17.41
CA VAL A 92 -8.29 20.43 16.91
C VAL A 92 -9.02 19.58 17.95
N LEU A 93 -10.18 20.08 18.38
CA LEU A 93 -11.12 19.34 19.22
C LEU A 93 -12.06 18.57 18.31
N PHE A 94 -12.22 17.28 18.57
CA PHE A 94 -13.20 16.43 17.93
C PHE A 94 -14.34 16.11 18.90
N ARG A 95 -15.54 15.86 18.33
CA ARG A 95 -16.73 15.46 19.07
C ARG A 95 -17.03 16.38 20.26
N GLY A 96 -17.02 17.68 19.97
CA GLY A 96 -17.34 18.72 20.95
C GLY A 96 -18.77 18.61 21.48
N GLU A 97 -19.04 17.59 22.29
CA GLU A 97 -20.35 17.31 22.87
C GLU A 97 -20.75 18.40 23.82
N LYS A 98 -21.92 19.00 23.61
CA LYS A 98 -22.45 20.04 24.47
C LYS A 98 -22.84 19.47 25.85
N THR A 99 -22.40 20.13 26.91
CA THR A 99 -22.72 19.81 28.30
C THR A 99 -23.41 21.00 28.98
N ALA A 100 -23.96 20.80 30.16
CA ALA A 100 -24.56 21.91 30.94
C ALA A 100 -23.52 23.01 31.32
N ALA A 101 -22.23 22.66 31.41
CA ALA A 101 -21.14 23.54 31.79
C ALA A 101 -20.32 24.07 30.60
N GLY A 102 -20.60 23.62 29.39
CA GLY A 102 -19.83 23.96 28.16
C GLY A 102 -19.80 22.83 27.18
N MET A 103 -18.63 22.26 26.90
CA MET A 103 -18.46 21.08 26.00
C MET A 103 -17.39 20.14 26.54
N LYS A 104 -17.42 18.89 26.08
CA LYS A 104 -16.35 17.91 26.27
C LYS A 104 -15.97 17.32 24.91
N GLY A 105 -14.77 16.79 24.77
CA GLY A 105 -14.35 16.14 23.54
C GLY A 105 -12.90 15.69 23.57
N THR A 106 -12.38 15.28 22.43
CA THR A 106 -11.01 14.79 22.25
C THR A 106 -10.19 15.84 21.53
N LEU A 107 -9.19 16.40 22.21
CA LEU A 107 -8.27 17.41 21.69
C LEU A 107 -6.99 16.77 21.17
N VAL A 108 -6.67 17.01 19.91
CA VAL A 108 -5.35 16.80 19.34
C VAL A 108 -4.57 18.10 19.40
N GLU A 109 -3.48 18.15 20.16
CA GLU A 109 -2.65 19.34 20.32
C GLU A 109 -1.56 19.39 19.27
N LEU A 110 -1.62 20.38 18.38
CA LEU A 110 -0.72 20.52 17.23
C LEU A 110 0.47 21.43 17.48
N SER A 111 0.48 22.18 18.57
CA SER A 111 1.59 23.06 18.98
C SER A 111 2.71 22.32 19.72
N ASP A 112 2.43 21.12 20.26
CA ASP A 112 3.44 20.27 20.88
C ASP A 112 4.08 19.37 19.82
N PRO A 113 5.42 19.29 19.76
CA PRO A 113 6.14 18.42 18.82
C PRO A 113 5.75 16.92 18.93
N ASN A 114 5.24 16.47 20.08
CA ASN A 114 4.82 15.07 20.27
C ASN A 114 3.36 14.82 19.85
N VAL A 115 2.64 15.85 19.41
CA VAL A 115 1.24 15.77 18.97
C VAL A 115 0.35 14.95 19.94
N PRO A 116 0.32 15.28 21.23
CA PRO A 116 -0.44 14.53 22.20
C PRO A 116 -1.95 14.70 22.02
N THR A 117 -2.69 13.69 22.46
CA THR A 117 -4.15 13.68 22.44
C THR A 117 -4.71 13.61 23.84
N TYR A 118 -5.74 14.42 24.12
CA TYR A 118 -6.34 14.56 25.44
C TYR A 118 -7.87 14.44 25.39
N ALA A 119 -8.46 13.79 26.39
CA ALA A 119 -9.85 14.02 26.72
C ALA A 119 -9.95 15.34 27.49
N VAL A 120 -10.80 16.26 27.04
CA VAL A 120 -10.93 17.59 27.63
C VAL A 120 -12.37 17.95 27.98
N THR A 121 -12.50 18.77 29.02
CA THR A 121 -13.74 19.52 29.29
C THR A 121 -13.46 21.00 29.10
N VAL A 122 -14.37 21.69 28.43
CA VAL A 122 -14.26 23.11 28.12
C VAL A 122 -15.45 23.83 28.71
N GLY A 123 -15.22 24.82 29.55
CA GLY A 123 -16.25 25.63 30.14
C GLY A 123 -17.00 26.52 29.14
N ALA A 124 -18.13 27.06 29.50
CA ALA A 124 -18.87 28.03 28.67
C ALA A 124 -18.06 29.30 28.38
N ASP A 125 -17.05 29.60 29.20
CA ASP A 125 -16.09 30.68 29.00
C ASP A 125 -14.92 30.29 28.06
N GLY A 126 -14.94 29.08 27.48
CA GLY A 126 -13.94 28.56 26.57
C GLY A 126 -12.67 28.02 27.22
N LYS A 127 -12.56 28.06 28.56
CA LYS A 127 -11.38 27.53 29.26
C LYS A 127 -11.39 26.02 29.31
N ILE A 128 -10.22 25.42 29.13
CA ILE A 128 -10.04 23.99 29.38
C ILE A 128 -10.06 23.77 30.91
N GLY A 129 -11.13 23.13 31.39
CA GLY A 129 -11.34 22.84 32.79
C GLY A 129 -10.72 21.53 33.26
N GLY A 130 -10.72 20.51 32.40
CA GLY A 130 -10.07 19.22 32.62
C GLY A 130 -9.27 18.83 31.36
N LYS A 131 -8.10 18.25 31.57
CA LYS A 131 -7.22 17.77 30.49
C LYS A 131 -6.56 16.47 30.95
N GLU A 132 -7.03 15.35 30.43
CA GLU A 132 -6.53 14.03 30.75
C GLU A 132 -5.92 13.41 29.50
N ALA A 133 -4.72 12.83 29.60
CA ALA A 133 -4.09 12.15 28.48
C ALA A 133 -5.01 11.02 27.99
N ALA A 134 -5.42 11.07 26.75
CA ALA A 134 -6.18 10.01 26.13
C ALA A 134 -5.34 8.73 26.09
N ARG A 135 -5.97 7.57 26.26
CA ARG A 135 -5.26 6.30 26.18
C ARG A 135 -4.66 6.15 24.79
N ARG A 136 -3.36 5.87 24.70
CA ARG A 136 -2.73 5.57 23.43
C ARG A 136 -3.39 4.32 22.85
N GLY A 137 -3.95 4.44 21.65
CA GLY A 137 -4.33 3.30 20.85
C GLY A 137 -3.05 2.64 20.36
N GLY A 138 -2.69 1.50 20.95
CA GLY A 138 -1.62 0.67 20.40
C GLY A 138 -2.15 -0.10 19.22
N GLY A 139 -1.70 0.23 17.99
CA GLY A 139 -2.04 -0.50 16.79
C GLY A 139 -3.54 -0.57 16.47
N LEU A 140 -3.89 -1.13 15.34
CA LEU A 140 -5.26 -1.39 14.89
C LEU A 140 -6.20 -1.73 16.05
N VAL A 141 -7.15 -0.84 16.36
CA VAL A 141 -8.29 -1.21 17.21
C VAL A 141 -9.16 -2.18 16.41
N ARG A 142 -8.76 -3.44 16.47
CA ARG A 142 -9.63 -4.52 16.01
C ARG A 142 -10.73 -4.66 17.05
N PHE A 143 -11.95 -4.91 16.63
CA PHE A 143 -12.96 -5.58 17.44
C PHE A 143 -12.46 -7.01 17.71
N THR A 144 -11.47 -7.14 18.57
CA THR A 144 -11.14 -8.41 19.18
C THR A 144 -12.14 -8.59 20.31
N PRO A 145 -12.89 -9.70 20.34
CA PRO A 145 -13.64 -10.04 21.56
C PRO A 145 -12.65 -9.98 22.73
N PRO A 146 -13.10 -9.52 23.92
CA PRO A 146 -12.21 -9.42 25.07
C PRO A 146 -11.51 -10.74 25.27
N PRO A 147 -10.18 -10.75 25.56
CA PRO A 147 -9.44 -11.98 25.75
C PRO A 147 -10.16 -12.82 26.81
N ASN A 148 -10.34 -14.10 26.52
CA ASN A 148 -10.97 -15.04 27.42
C ASN A 148 -10.30 -14.88 28.80
N PRO A 149 -11.03 -14.53 29.89
CA PRO A 149 -10.40 -14.35 31.21
C PRO A 149 -9.86 -15.69 31.69
N GLY A 150 -8.59 -15.97 31.46
CA GLY A 150 -7.93 -17.24 31.74
C GLY A 150 -6.99 -17.73 30.66
N ALA A 151 -6.97 -17.13 29.47
CA ALA A 151 -5.93 -17.39 28.49
C ALA A 151 -4.63 -16.74 28.98
N ALA A 152 -3.63 -17.56 29.34
CA ALA A 152 -2.29 -17.08 29.63
C ALA A 152 -1.79 -16.26 28.42
N ALA A 153 -1.30 -15.04 28.68
CA ALA A 153 -0.60 -14.28 27.64
C ALA A 153 0.49 -15.18 27.04
N PRO A 154 0.66 -15.23 25.71
CA PRO A 154 1.76 -15.97 25.11
C PRO A 154 3.06 -15.52 25.78
N ALA A 155 3.84 -16.45 26.27
CA ALA A 155 5.13 -16.19 26.91
C ALA A 155 5.93 -15.24 26.01
N GLY A 156 6.44 -14.16 26.60
CA GLY A 156 7.01 -13.03 25.90
C GLY A 156 7.95 -13.45 24.77
N ARG A 157 7.61 -13.06 23.56
CA ARG A 157 8.58 -13.05 22.47
C ARG A 157 9.72 -12.13 22.89
N PRO A 158 10.98 -12.56 22.77
CA PRO A 158 12.07 -11.61 22.88
C PRO A 158 11.78 -10.48 21.88
N PRO A 159 12.03 -9.20 22.26
CA PRO A 159 11.86 -8.10 21.33
C PRO A 159 12.67 -8.43 20.08
N VAL A 160 11.99 -8.51 18.95
CA VAL A 160 12.68 -8.59 17.65
C VAL A 160 13.52 -7.33 17.60
N ALA A 161 14.85 -7.49 17.50
CA ALA A 161 15.74 -6.35 17.36
C ALA A 161 15.20 -5.52 16.18
N GLN A 162 14.75 -4.29 16.45
CA GLN A 162 14.29 -3.40 15.39
C GLN A 162 15.50 -3.12 14.50
N VAL A 163 15.50 -3.71 13.32
CA VAL A 163 16.49 -3.39 12.31
C VAL A 163 16.10 -2.02 11.77
N ALA A 164 17.03 -1.06 11.81
CA ALA A 164 16.80 0.25 11.22
C ALA A 164 16.51 0.09 9.72
N LEU A 165 15.37 0.56 9.27
CA LEU A 165 15.03 0.59 7.86
C LEU A 165 15.85 1.70 7.18
N PRO A 166 16.35 1.50 5.96
CA PRO A 166 17.10 2.52 5.23
C PRO A 166 16.31 3.82 5.04
N PHE A 167 15.00 3.70 4.87
CA PHE A 167 14.08 4.82 4.72
C PHE A 167 12.89 4.60 5.67
N SER A 168 12.83 5.37 6.75
CA SER A 168 11.71 5.36 7.68
C SER A 168 11.19 6.78 7.88
N PRO A 169 9.86 6.98 7.95
CA PRO A 169 9.33 8.28 8.32
C PRO A 169 9.81 8.66 9.73
N PRO A 170 10.07 9.95 10.00
CA PRO A 170 10.45 10.41 11.33
C PRO A 170 9.31 10.19 12.34
N ASP A 171 9.65 10.07 13.63
CA ASP A 171 8.65 9.88 14.68
C ASP A 171 7.68 11.07 14.78
N THR A 172 8.25 12.27 14.71
CA THR A 172 7.50 13.53 14.64
C THR A 172 8.21 14.46 13.67
N ASN A 173 7.45 15.30 12.99
CA ASN A 173 8.00 16.26 12.04
C ASN A 173 7.31 17.64 12.11
N VAL A 174 6.90 18.04 13.31
CA VAL A 174 6.36 19.40 13.52
C VAL A 174 7.47 20.42 13.36
N LYS A 175 7.23 21.45 12.54
CA LYS A 175 8.15 22.57 12.25
C LYS A 175 7.63 23.84 12.94
N PRO A 176 8.15 24.22 14.12
CA PRO A 176 7.65 25.38 14.85
C PRO A 176 7.78 26.67 14.05
N GLY A 177 6.70 27.46 14.00
CA GLY A 177 6.66 28.74 13.27
C GLY A 177 6.56 28.64 11.75
N GLU A 178 6.66 27.44 11.18
CA GLU A 178 6.48 27.18 9.76
C GLU A 178 5.09 26.62 9.46
N TRP A 179 4.74 26.49 8.18
CA TRP A 179 3.57 25.78 7.75
C TRP A 179 3.77 24.28 7.94
N ASN A 180 2.81 23.65 8.61
CA ASN A 180 2.72 22.21 8.80
C ASN A 180 1.40 21.71 8.22
N THR A 181 1.39 20.48 7.70
CA THR A 181 0.16 19.78 7.37
C THR A 181 -0.27 18.93 8.54
N ALA A 182 -1.58 18.83 8.81
CA ALA A 182 -2.14 17.88 9.73
C ALA A 182 -3.33 17.17 9.08
N GLU A 183 -3.32 15.86 9.10
CA GLU A 183 -4.43 15.03 8.69
C GLU A 183 -4.88 14.17 9.87
N MET A 184 -6.16 14.27 10.19
CA MET A 184 -6.73 13.66 11.38
C MET A 184 -8.00 12.90 11.01
N PHE A 185 -8.16 11.70 11.56
CA PHE A 185 -9.34 10.86 11.40
C PHE A 185 -9.91 10.55 12.75
N MET A 186 -11.09 11.04 13.02
CA MET A 186 -11.94 10.57 14.09
C MET A 186 -12.89 9.53 13.49
N ASP A 187 -12.65 8.25 13.75
CA ASP A 187 -13.39 7.13 13.17
C ASP A 187 -13.75 6.11 14.26
N ALA A 188 -15.03 5.78 14.40
CA ALA A 188 -15.57 4.94 15.46
C ALA A 188 -15.11 5.39 16.86
N ASN A 189 -14.18 4.69 17.48
CA ASN A 189 -13.64 5.00 18.81
C ASN A 189 -12.14 5.32 18.79
N VAL A 190 -11.60 5.77 17.65
CA VAL A 190 -10.17 6.05 17.46
C VAL A 190 -9.99 7.42 16.84
N VAL A 191 -9.03 8.18 17.34
CA VAL A 191 -8.46 9.32 16.61
C VAL A 191 -7.07 8.95 16.10
N ARG A 192 -6.79 9.25 14.83
CA ARG A 192 -5.49 9.08 14.17
C ARG A 192 -5.04 10.41 13.63
N THR A 193 -3.79 10.74 13.84
CA THR A 193 -3.21 12.02 13.44
C THR A 193 -1.87 11.80 12.75
N PHE A 194 -1.70 12.47 11.62
CA PHE A 194 -0.47 12.51 10.84
C PHE A 194 -0.07 13.98 10.66
N VAL A 195 1.17 14.32 11.03
CA VAL A 195 1.69 15.67 10.84
C VAL A 195 2.87 15.60 9.89
N ASN A 196 2.80 16.39 8.81
CA ASN A 196 3.75 16.35 7.70
C ASN A 196 3.93 14.90 7.19
N ASP A 197 5.17 14.43 7.08
CA ASP A 197 5.57 13.07 6.73
C ASP A 197 5.89 12.19 7.95
N GLY A 198 5.50 12.65 9.15
CA GLY A 198 5.72 11.92 10.40
C GLY A 198 4.86 10.67 10.55
N ARG A 199 5.24 9.83 11.51
CA ARG A 199 4.48 8.63 11.87
C ARG A 199 3.12 8.99 12.46
N GLU A 200 2.24 8.00 12.44
CA GLU A 200 0.93 8.09 13.08
C GLU A 200 1.02 8.36 14.58
N HIS A 201 0.22 9.33 15.03
CA HIS A 201 -0.15 9.53 16.43
C HIS A 201 -1.61 9.14 16.61
N GLY A 202 -1.96 8.50 17.71
CA GLY A 202 -3.33 8.03 17.88
C GLY A 202 -3.73 7.87 19.34
N ALA A 203 -5.03 7.88 19.55
CA ALA A 203 -5.65 7.67 20.83
C ALA A 203 -7.01 6.99 20.69
N VAL A 204 -7.53 6.47 21.80
CA VAL A 204 -8.88 5.91 21.92
C VAL A 204 -9.82 7.01 22.40
N ASP A 205 -11.00 7.08 21.80
CA ASP A 205 -12.11 7.97 22.12
C ASP A 205 -13.30 7.17 22.64
N ASP A 206 -14.32 7.82 23.18
CA ASP A 206 -15.52 7.17 23.74
C ASP A 206 -16.59 6.84 22.70
N GLY A 207 -16.39 7.22 21.42
CA GLY A 207 -17.33 6.96 20.34
C GLY A 207 -18.57 7.87 20.32
N SER A 208 -18.51 9.04 20.97
CA SER A 208 -19.57 10.04 20.94
C SER A 208 -19.68 10.77 19.59
N TYR A 209 -20.40 11.85 19.51
CA TYR A 209 -20.54 12.69 18.33
C TYR A 209 -20.55 14.18 18.71
N GLY A 210 -20.24 15.03 17.78
CA GLY A 210 -20.25 16.49 17.98
C GLY A 210 -19.50 17.22 16.87
N PRO A 211 -19.50 18.56 16.91
CA PRO A 211 -18.66 19.35 16.00
C PRO A 211 -17.18 19.14 16.29
N PHE A 212 -16.34 19.43 15.29
CA PHE A 212 -14.94 19.71 15.56
C PHE A 212 -14.72 21.22 15.72
N ALA A 213 -13.65 21.59 16.42
CA ALA A 213 -13.32 22.99 16.67
C ALA A 213 -11.81 23.23 16.56
N LEU A 214 -11.44 24.40 16.05
CA LEU A 214 -10.07 24.89 16.02
C LEU A 214 -9.78 25.67 17.31
N TYR A 215 -8.60 25.47 17.90
CA TYR A 215 -8.17 26.11 19.15
C TYR A 215 -7.06 27.09 18.91
N VAL A 216 -7.09 28.21 19.61
CA VAL A 216 -5.94 29.11 19.82
C VAL A 216 -5.85 29.51 21.28
N GLY A 217 -4.64 29.37 21.85
CA GLY A 217 -4.29 29.80 23.22
C GLY A 217 -2.90 30.38 23.29
N GLY A 218 -2.39 30.55 24.51
CA GLY A 218 -1.11 31.19 24.74
C GLY A 218 -1.11 32.70 24.41
N THR A 219 -0.06 33.14 23.71
CA THR A 219 0.13 34.57 23.37
C THR A 219 0.33 34.82 21.87
N GLY A 220 0.51 33.75 21.07
CA GLY A 220 0.79 33.82 19.64
C GLY A 220 -0.47 33.64 18.78
N GLU A 221 -0.37 34.09 17.53
CA GLU A 221 -1.37 33.92 16.49
C GLU A 221 -1.26 32.50 15.89
N VAL A 222 -2.40 31.89 15.56
CA VAL A 222 -2.46 30.71 14.70
C VAL A 222 -3.09 31.06 13.35
N ARG A 223 -2.60 30.44 12.30
CA ARG A 223 -3.19 30.49 10.96
C ARG A 223 -3.46 29.09 10.46
N PHE A 224 -4.64 28.89 9.85
CA PHE A 224 -5.05 27.69 9.18
C PHE A 224 -5.39 28.01 7.72
N ARG A 225 -4.99 27.14 6.80
CA ARG A 225 -5.40 27.21 5.39
C ARG A 225 -5.62 25.82 4.84
N ASN A 226 -6.16 25.70 3.64
CA ASN A 226 -6.45 24.43 2.99
C ASN A 226 -7.27 23.47 3.87
N LEU A 227 -8.11 24.02 4.77
CA LEU A 227 -8.98 23.22 5.63
C LEU A 227 -10.00 22.47 4.76
N LYS A 228 -9.94 21.16 4.85
CA LYS A 228 -10.80 20.21 4.14
C LYS A 228 -11.32 19.19 5.14
N TYR A 229 -12.56 18.77 4.97
CA TYR A 229 -13.12 17.72 5.83
C TYR A 229 -14.15 16.86 5.11
N LYS A 230 -14.35 15.65 5.64
CA LYS A 230 -15.21 14.61 5.08
C LYS A 230 -15.99 13.94 6.18
N ASP A 231 -17.28 13.68 5.94
CA ASP A 231 -18.10 12.78 6.75
C ASP A 231 -17.69 11.33 6.48
N LEU A 232 -16.97 10.72 7.41
CA LEU A 232 -16.48 9.34 7.25
C LEU A 232 -17.58 8.30 7.45
N ALA A 233 -18.71 8.65 8.07
CA ALA A 233 -19.85 7.75 8.19
C ALA A 233 -20.64 7.62 6.89
N SER A 234 -20.53 8.62 6.00
CA SER A 234 -21.19 8.61 4.69
C SER A 234 -20.29 7.93 3.65
N LYS A 235 -20.81 6.93 2.94
CA LYS A 235 -20.10 6.21 1.88
C LYS A 235 -20.80 6.49 0.55
N VAL A 236 -20.00 6.80 -0.47
CA VAL A 236 -20.46 6.98 -1.86
C VAL A 236 -19.94 5.82 -2.70
N ARG A 237 -20.78 5.29 -3.56
CA ARG A 237 -20.42 4.23 -4.51
C ARG A 237 -20.97 4.60 -5.90
N ASP A 238 -20.12 4.55 -6.91
CA ASP A 238 -20.52 4.69 -8.30
C ASP A 238 -21.26 3.43 -8.79
N ALA A 239 -21.93 3.54 -9.94
CA ALA A 239 -22.56 2.39 -10.58
C ALA A 239 -21.54 1.31 -10.93
N ASP A 240 -21.95 0.06 -10.84
CA ASP A 240 -21.11 -1.08 -11.21
C ASP A 240 -20.74 -1.01 -12.68
N PHE A 241 -19.47 -1.24 -12.98
CA PHE A 241 -18.92 -1.18 -14.33
C PHE A 241 -17.97 -2.35 -14.59
N THR A 242 -18.07 -2.93 -15.76
CA THR A 242 -17.07 -3.83 -16.35
C THR A 242 -16.84 -3.43 -17.79
N SER A 243 -15.57 -3.33 -18.21
CA SER A 243 -15.20 -2.98 -19.58
C SER A 243 -15.82 -3.95 -20.59
N SER A 244 -16.27 -3.41 -21.74
CA SER A 244 -16.76 -4.23 -22.85
C SER A 244 -15.68 -5.14 -23.48
N ASN A 245 -14.40 -4.88 -23.21
CA ASN A 245 -13.27 -5.70 -23.66
C ASN A 245 -13.10 -6.97 -22.84
N PHE A 246 -13.81 -7.10 -21.74
CA PHE A 246 -13.75 -8.26 -20.84
C PHE A 246 -15.14 -8.84 -20.59
N ARG A 247 -15.17 -10.15 -20.26
CA ARG A 247 -16.37 -10.83 -19.76
C ARG A 247 -16.08 -11.30 -18.34
N LYS A 248 -16.85 -10.83 -17.38
CA LYS A 248 -16.71 -11.17 -15.97
C LYS A 248 -17.35 -12.53 -15.66
N GLN A 249 -16.63 -13.38 -14.93
CA GLN A 249 -17.14 -14.65 -14.38
C GLN A 249 -16.73 -14.78 -12.92
N MET A 250 -17.69 -14.94 -12.02
CA MET A 250 -17.44 -15.23 -10.61
C MET A 250 -17.15 -16.72 -10.45
N LEU A 251 -16.00 -17.08 -9.85
CA LEU A 251 -15.69 -18.45 -9.43
C LEU A 251 -16.31 -18.75 -8.07
N THR A 252 -16.16 -17.84 -7.12
CA THR A 252 -16.73 -17.93 -5.78
C THR A 252 -16.98 -16.54 -5.22
N GLY A 253 -18.05 -16.37 -4.45
CA GLY A 253 -18.32 -15.16 -3.68
C GLY A 253 -17.77 -15.19 -2.26
N PHE A 254 -17.05 -16.26 -1.89
CA PHE A 254 -16.45 -16.38 -0.56
C PHE A 254 -15.00 -15.87 -0.55
N TYR A 255 -14.63 -15.23 0.53
CA TYR A 255 -13.26 -14.79 0.75
C TYR A 255 -12.43 -15.95 1.30
N TYR A 256 -11.64 -16.59 0.43
CA TYR A 256 -10.72 -17.68 0.79
C TYR A 256 -9.25 -17.27 0.72
N SER A 257 -8.90 -16.30 -0.13
CA SER A 257 -7.52 -15.98 -0.49
C SER A 257 -7.35 -14.54 -0.88
N PHE A 258 -6.10 -14.05 -0.79
CA PHE A 258 -5.64 -12.81 -1.43
C PHE A 258 -4.77 -13.07 -2.66
N SER A 259 -4.59 -14.32 -3.08
CA SER A 259 -3.78 -14.68 -4.23
C SER A 259 -4.38 -15.86 -5.00
N VAL A 260 -3.97 -15.99 -6.24
CA VAL A 260 -4.29 -17.10 -7.14
C VAL A 260 -3.05 -17.54 -7.90
N ALA A 261 -3.05 -18.77 -8.40
CA ALA A 261 -2.11 -19.22 -9.40
C ALA A 261 -2.82 -20.06 -10.49
N ALA A 262 -2.21 -20.17 -11.65
CA ALA A 262 -2.71 -20.93 -12.77
C ALA A 262 -1.69 -22.00 -13.21
N ALA A 263 -2.15 -23.23 -13.40
CA ALA A 263 -1.37 -24.34 -13.94
C ALA A 263 -2.32 -25.45 -14.41
N ASP A 264 -1.86 -26.37 -15.24
CA ASP A 264 -2.60 -27.59 -15.60
C ASP A 264 -2.41 -28.66 -14.50
N PHE A 265 -3.20 -28.55 -13.42
CA PHE A 265 -3.05 -29.40 -12.24
C PHE A 265 -3.48 -30.86 -12.46
N ASN A 266 -4.33 -31.11 -13.45
CA ASN A 266 -4.82 -32.46 -13.76
C ASN A 266 -4.16 -33.06 -15.01
N ARG A 267 -3.30 -32.31 -15.70
CA ARG A 267 -2.57 -32.70 -16.91
C ARG A 267 -3.48 -33.09 -18.08
N ASP A 268 -4.58 -32.38 -18.24
CA ASP A 268 -5.51 -32.57 -19.37
C ASP A 268 -5.25 -31.61 -20.55
N GLY A 269 -4.26 -30.70 -20.41
CA GLY A 269 -3.86 -29.73 -21.41
C GLY A 269 -4.62 -28.42 -21.33
N VAL A 270 -5.46 -28.23 -20.31
CA VAL A 270 -6.21 -27.00 -20.05
C VAL A 270 -5.70 -26.37 -18.76
N MET A 271 -5.60 -25.05 -18.73
CA MET A 271 -5.20 -24.34 -17.51
C MET A 271 -6.29 -24.39 -16.45
N ASP A 272 -5.91 -24.74 -15.24
CA ASP A 272 -6.73 -24.69 -14.04
C ASP A 272 -6.32 -23.50 -13.17
N ILE A 273 -7.14 -23.13 -12.20
CA ILE A 273 -6.89 -22.03 -11.26
C ILE A 273 -6.89 -22.58 -9.83
N VAL A 274 -5.88 -22.26 -9.05
CA VAL A 274 -5.92 -22.39 -7.58
C VAL A 274 -6.20 -21.03 -6.94
N SER A 275 -7.18 -20.98 -6.04
CA SER A 275 -7.49 -19.82 -5.22
C SER A 275 -7.82 -20.27 -3.79
N GLY A 276 -6.92 -19.98 -2.86
CA GLY A 276 -7.01 -20.49 -1.51
C GLY A 276 -7.02 -22.02 -1.49
N PRO A 277 -8.02 -22.64 -0.82
CA PRO A 277 -8.10 -24.09 -0.68
C PRO A 277 -8.65 -24.82 -1.90
N PHE A 278 -9.05 -24.13 -2.98
CA PHE A 278 -9.72 -24.76 -4.11
C PHE A 278 -8.92 -24.66 -5.41
N ILE A 279 -8.88 -25.78 -6.15
CA ILE A 279 -8.58 -25.79 -7.58
C ILE A 279 -9.90 -25.76 -8.34
N TYR A 280 -10.01 -24.87 -9.32
CA TYR A 280 -11.11 -24.75 -10.27
C TYR A 280 -10.61 -25.24 -11.61
N TYR A 281 -11.24 -26.31 -12.14
CA TYR A 281 -10.80 -26.97 -13.36
C TYR A 281 -11.34 -26.28 -14.61
N GLY A 282 -10.45 -26.02 -15.55
CA GLY A 282 -10.83 -25.52 -16.86
C GLY A 282 -11.64 -26.53 -17.70
N PRO A 283 -12.20 -26.11 -18.86
CA PRO A 283 -12.18 -24.76 -19.41
C PRO A 283 -13.31 -23.84 -18.87
N ASP A 284 -14.32 -24.37 -18.20
CA ASP A 284 -15.50 -23.60 -17.74
C ASP A 284 -15.44 -23.20 -16.26
N TYR A 285 -14.53 -23.82 -15.50
CA TYR A 285 -14.28 -23.58 -14.06
C TYR A 285 -15.51 -23.81 -13.17
N THR A 286 -16.43 -24.64 -13.61
CA THR A 286 -17.63 -25.03 -12.84
C THR A 286 -17.36 -26.16 -11.88
N LYS A 287 -16.30 -26.95 -12.13
CA LYS A 287 -15.84 -28.02 -11.26
C LYS A 287 -14.68 -27.57 -10.41
N SER A 288 -14.76 -27.80 -9.11
CA SER A 288 -13.67 -27.47 -8.18
C SER A 288 -13.33 -28.64 -7.26
N ARG A 289 -12.13 -28.60 -6.69
CA ARG A 289 -11.64 -29.57 -5.71
C ARG A 289 -10.93 -28.85 -4.55
N GLU A 290 -11.30 -29.24 -3.34
CA GLU A 290 -10.63 -28.80 -2.11
C GLU A 290 -9.30 -29.54 -1.93
N ILE A 291 -8.18 -28.79 -1.84
CA ILE A 291 -6.84 -29.34 -1.64
C ILE A 291 -6.41 -29.39 -0.17
N TYR A 292 -6.97 -28.51 0.66
CA TYR A 292 -6.87 -28.54 2.13
C TYR A 292 -8.18 -28.05 2.74
N PRO A 293 -8.47 -28.29 4.06
CA PRO A 293 -9.73 -27.87 4.67
C PRO A 293 -10.02 -26.40 4.46
N ALA A 294 -11.15 -26.10 3.83
CA ALA A 294 -11.53 -24.74 3.49
C ALA A 294 -12.03 -23.97 4.71
N GLU A 295 -11.53 -22.75 4.88
CA GLU A 295 -12.02 -21.77 5.85
C GLU A 295 -12.32 -20.47 5.13
N THR A 296 -13.46 -19.87 5.40
CA THR A 296 -13.82 -18.54 4.90
C THR A 296 -13.47 -17.48 5.91
N PHE A 297 -13.09 -16.32 5.42
CA PHE A 297 -12.72 -15.19 6.26
C PHE A 297 -13.78 -14.09 6.19
N SER A 298 -13.91 -13.34 7.29
CA SER A 298 -14.77 -12.16 7.31
C SER A 298 -14.22 -11.08 6.37
N GLN A 299 -15.06 -10.63 5.44
CA GLN A 299 -14.70 -9.58 4.48
C GLN A 299 -14.32 -8.25 5.15
N ALA A 300 -14.88 -7.97 6.33
CA ALA A 300 -14.73 -6.69 7.01
C ALA A 300 -13.70 -6.70 8.16
N SER A 301 -13.29 -7.86 8.66
CA SER A 301 -12.53 -7.94 9.92
C SER A 301 -11.43 -8.99 9.97
N ALA A 302 -11.19 -9.71 8.88
CA ALA A 302 -10.19 -10.77 8.85
C ALA A 302 -9.27 -10.69 7.64
N PHE A 303 -8.12 -11.34 7.75
CA PHE A 303 -7.21 -11.63 6.65
C PHE A 303 -7.20 -13.12 6.37
N SER A 304 -6.97 -13.53 5.12
CA SER A 304 -6.78 -14.94 4.79
C SER A 304 -5.53 -15.47 5.52
N GLY A 305 -5.69 -16.59 6.23
CA GLY A 305 -4.62 -17.12 7.07
C GLY A 305 -3.53 -17.86 6.30
N ASP A 306 -3.91 -18.57 5.24
CA ASP A 306 -3.07 -19.57 4.60
C ASP A 306 -2.79 -19.33 3.11
N ALA A 307 -3.24 -18.21 2.53
CA ALA A 307 -3.09 -17.94 1.10
C ALA A 307 -2.89 -16.44 0.80
N TRP A 308 -1.77 -15.88 1.28
CA TRP A 308 -1.39 -14.51 0.95
C TRP A 308 -0.86 -14.39 -0.47
N ILE A 309 0.12 -15.24 -0.84
CA ILE A 309 0.64 -15.38 -2.20
C ILE A 309 0.68 -16.86 -2.53
N GLN A 310 0.06 -17.27 -3.61
CA GLN A 310 0.10 -18.62 -4.13
C GLN A 310 0.89 -18.65 -5.43
N SER A 311 1.70 -19.70 -5.61
CA SER A 311 2.44 -19.97 -6.84
C SER A 311 2.32 -21.45 -7.17
N ALA A 312 2.39 -21.78 -8.46
CA ALA A 312 2.25 -23.15 -8.94
C ALA A 312 3.37 -23.53 -9.90
N ALA A 313 4.06 -24.62 -9.61
CA ALA A 313 5.06 -25.27 -10.47
C ALA A 313 5.29 -26.69 -9.98
N ASP A 314 5.97 -27.52 -10.78
CA ASP A 314 6.44 -28.84 -10.36
C ASP A 314 7.67 -28.70 -9.43
N PHE A 315 7.41 -28.40 -8.14
CA PHE A 315 8.45 -28.23 -7.13
C PHE A 315 9.05 -29.54 -6.64
N THR A 316 8.30 -30.64 -6.73
CA THR A 316 8.76 -31.97 -6.34
C THR A 316 9.54 -32.68 -7.44
N GLY A 317 9.38 -32.28 -8.68
CA GLY A 317 10.03 -32.88 -9.85
C GLY A 317 9.35 -34.19 -10.31
N ASP A 318 8.09 -34.40 -9.94
CA ASP A 318 7.33 -35.61 -10.28
C ASP A 318 6.47 -35.43 -11.54
N GLY A 319 6.48 -34.25 -12.13
CA GLY A 319 5.77 -33.87 -13.35
C GLY A 319 4.33 -33.38 -13.10
N TRP A 320 3.87 -33.24 -11.85
CA TRP A 320 2.59 -32.64 -11.52
C TRP A 320 2.82 -31.27 -10.89
N PRO A 321 2.08 -30.23 -11.33
CA PRO A 321 2.20 -28.93 -10.68
C PRO A 321 1.74 -29.00 -9.21
N ASP A 322 2.63 -28.57 -8.31
CA ASP A 322 2.37 -28.38 -6.89
C ASP A 322 1.93 -26.93 -6.64
N VAL A 323 1.45 -26.64 -5.43
CA VAL A 323 1.13 -25.30 -4.97
C VAL A 323 2.01 -24.92 -3.79
N VAL A 324 2.63 -23.75 -3.83
CA VAL A 324 3.21 -23.13 -2.65
C VAL A 324 2.36 -21.96 -2.22
N SER A 325 2.23 -21.79 -0.89
CA SER A 325 1.59 -20.63 -0.28
C SER A 325 2.60 -19.91 0.59
N THR A 326 2.85 -18.64 0.28
CA THR A 326 3.74 -17.76 1.04
C THR A 326 2.89 -16.96 2.01
N ASN A 327 3.10 -17.14 3.30
CA ASN A 327 2.26 -16.54 4.34
C ASN A 327 3.05 -15.57 5.21
N TYR A 328 2.49 -14.38 5.40
CA TYR A 328 3.03 -13.33 6.24
C TYR A 328 2.64 -13.51 7.72
N GLY A 329 3.50 -13.05 8.63
CA GLY A 329 3.17 -12.89 10.05
C GLY A 329 3.74 -13.97 10.97
N ALA A 330 3.14 -14.13 12.15
CA ALA A 330 3.68 -14.90 13.28
C ALA A 330 3.87 -16.40 12.99
N ASN A 331 3.04 -16.96 12.12
CA ASN A 331 3.13 -18.33 11.62
C ASN A 331 3.55 -18.33 10.15
N GLY A 332 4.11 -17.20 9.68
CA GLY A 332 4.53 -16.98 8.31
C GLY A 332 5.54 -18.00 7.82
N GLY A 333 5.75 -18.02 6.53
CA GLY A 333 6.69 -18.91 5.86
C GLY A 333 6.13 -19.43 4.54
N ILE A 334 6.82 -20.37 3.93
CA ILE A 334 6.37 -21.03 2.70
C ILE A 334 5.89 -22.43 3.04
N THR A 335 4.67 -22.74 2.60
CA THR A 335 4.06 -24.06 2.71
C THR A 335 3.91 -24.64 1.31
N LEU A 336 4.42 -25.85 1.10
CA LEU A 336 4.25 -26.64 -0.11
C LEU A 336 3.07 -27.58 0.08
N PHE A 337 2.16 -27.60 -0.90
CA PHE A 337 1.09 -28.57 -1.05
C PHE A 337 1.41 -29.43 -2.26
N VAL A 338 1.66 -30.72 -2.03
CA VAL A 338 2.08 -31.67 -3.06
C VAL A 338 0.87 -32.22 -3.79
N ASN A 339 0.87 -32.11 -5.10
CA ASN A 339 -0.19 -32.65 -5.95
C ASN A 339 -0.19 -34.20 -5.91
N PRO A 340 -1.27 -34.85 -5.49
CA PRO A 340 -1.32 -36.31 -5.43
C PRO A 340 -1.45 -36.97 -6.81
N GLY A 341 -1.39 -36.23 -7.90
CA GLY A 341 -1.51 -36.73 -9.25
C GLY A 341 -2.88 -37.35 -9.52
N LYS A 342 -2.91 -38.63 -9.75
CA LYS A 342 -4.16 -39.37 -10.07
C LYS A 342 -4.97 -39.81 -8.84
N GLU A 343 -4.45 -39.57 -7.64
CA GLU A 343 -5.14 -39.99 -6.41
C GLU A 343 -6.16 -38.95 -5.95
N ASN A 344 -7.19 -39.41 -5.22
CA ASN A 344 -8.35 -38.59 -4.87
C ASN A 344 -8.39 -38.23 -3.38
N HIS A 345 -7.32 -37.67 -2.84
CA HIS A 345 -7.27 -37.19 -1.46
C HIS A 345 -6.86 -35.72 -1.40
N ARG A 346 -6.95 -35.06 -0.22
CA ARG A 346 -6.38 -33.76 0.03
C ARG A 346 -4.86 -33.83 -0.12
N TRP A 347 -4.28 -32.70 -0.53
CA TRP A 347 -2.86 -32.61 -0.78
C TRP A 347 -2.05 -32.67 0.50
N GLU A 348 -0.90 -33.33 0.45
CA GLU A 348 0.04 -33.35 1.55
C GLU A 348 0.67 -31.97 1.73
N LYS A 349 0.87 -31.56 3.00
CA LYS A 349 1.30 -30.21 3.37
C LYS A 349 2.64 -30.26 4.08
N TYR A 350 3.61 -29.50 3.56
CA TYR A 350 4.96 -29.42 4.11
C TYR A 350 5.36 -27.96 4.35
N LYS A 351 5.88 -27.62 5.53
CA LYS A 351 6.48 -26.33 5.83
C LYS A 351 7.93 -26.33 5.35
N VAL A 352 8.20 -25.67 4.22
CA VAL A 352 9.51 -25.70 3.55
C VAL A 352 10.39 -24.49 3.88
N VAL A 353 9.79 -23.35 4.25
CA VAL A 353 10.49 -22.17 4.78
C VAL A 353 9.73 -21.66 6.01
N ASN A 354 10.47 -21.35 7.08
CA ASN A 354 9.86 -21.03 8.38
C ASN A 354 9.52 -19.55 8.59
N GLU A 355 10.02 -18.65 7.76
CA GLU A 355 9.88 -17.21 7.98
C GLU A 355 9.67 -16.44 6.68
N VAL A 356 8.57 -15.67 6.60
CA VAL A 356 8.28 -14.68 5.57
C VAL A 356 7.81 -13.41 6.26
N GLN A 357 8.30 -12.26 5.81
CA GLN A 357 8.00 -10.93 6.36
C GLN A 357 7.53 -9.95 5.28
N SER A 358 7.07 -10.44 4.14
CA SER A 358 6.49 -9.63 3.07
C SER A 358 5.10 -10.10 2.67
N GLU A 359 4.31 -9.18 2.18
CA GLU A 359 3.01 -9.44 1.57
C GLU A 359 3.12 -9.61 0.05
N VAL A 360 4.33 -9.55 -0.50
CA VAL A 360 4.64 -9.73 -1.92
C VAL A 360 5.72 -10.78 -2.05
N ALA A 361 5.53 -11.72 -2.97
CA ALA A 361 6.54 -12.68 -3.39
C ALA A 361 6.38 -12.95 -4.88
N VAL A 362 7.46 -13.23 -5.57
CA VAL A 362 7.45 -13.53 -7.00
C VAL A 362 8.14 -14.85 -7.29
N MET A 363 7.62 -15.59 -8.25
CA MET A 363 8.18 -16.84 -8.73
C MET A 363 8.95 -16.56 -10.04
N ARG A 364 10.26 -16.76 -10.02
CA ARG A 364 11.15 -16.54 -11.19
C ARG A 364 12.35 -17.48 -11.13
N ASP A 365 12.86 -17.87 -12.27
CA ASP A 365 14.18 -18.52 -12.38
C ASP A 365 15.27 -17.46 -12.18
N VAL A 366 15.77 -17.38 -10.95
CA VAL A 366 16.76 -16.37 -10.53
C VAL A 366 18.18 -16.84 -10.81
N ASP A 367 18.48 -18.11 -10.56
CA ASP A 367 19.86 -18.63 -10.67
C ASP A 367 20.18 -19.30 -12.02
N GLY A 368 19.21 -19.29 -12.96
CA GLY A 368 19.39 -19.74 -14.33
C GLY A 368 19.46 -21.26 -14.50
N ASP A 369 18.95 -22.02 -13.52
CA ASP A 369 18.92 -23.48 -13.59
C ASP A 369 17.71 -24.06 -14.38
N GLY A 370 16.82 -23.18 -14.85
CA GLY A 370 15.60 -23.49 -15.59
C GLY A 370 14.41 -23.86 -14.70
N LYS A 371 14.53 -23.71 -13.39
CA LYS A 371 13.45 -23.92 -12.42
C LYS A 371 13.18 -22.64 -11.65
N PRO A 372 11.93 -22.36 -11.30
CA PRO A 372 11.63 -21.11 -10.60
C PRO A 372 11.96 -21.19 -9.11
N GLU A 373 12.51 -20.11 -8.59
CA GLU A 373 12.63 -19.80 -7.17
C GLU A 373 11.45 -18.92 -6.72
N ILE A 374 11.20 -18.96 -5.40
CA ILE A 374 10.33 -17.97 -4.73
C ILE A 374 11.21 -16.87 -4.16
N VAL A 375 11.10 -15.66 -4.70
CA VAL A 375 11.74 -14.45 -4.19
C VAL A 375 10.82 -13.76 -3.21
N TYR A 376 11.31 -13.49 -2.00
CA TYR A 376 10.49 -12.96 -0.91
C TYR A 376 11.34 -12.16 0.08
N MET A 377 10.71 -11.55 1.08
CA MET A 377 11.42 -10.92 2.20
C MET A 377 11.20 -11.70 3.49
N GLY A 378 12.27 -11.95 4.23
CA GLY A 378 12.25 -12.67 5.48
C GLY A 378 13.54 -12.48 6.28
N GLY A 379 13.48 -12.59 7.62
CA GLY A 379 14.64 -12.36 8.50
C GLY A 379 15.24 -10.97 8.40
N GLY A 380 14.47 -9.97 7.95
CA GLY A 380 14.94 -8.62 7.67
C GLY A 380 15.76 -8.48 6.38
N GLN A 381 15.71 -9.45 5.48
CA GLN A 381 16.51 -9.53 4.26
C GLN A 381 15.64 -9.82 3.04
N VAL A 382 16.08 -9.39 1.86
CA VAL A 382 15.62 -9.92 0.57
C VAL A 382 16.26 -11.29 0.39
N ARG A 383 15.47 -12.27 0.00
CA ARG A 383 15.85 -13.69 -0.11
C ARG A 383 15.20 -14.35 -1.31
N TYR A 384 15.77 -15.47 -1.73
CA TYR A 384 15.03 -16.44 -2.54
C TYR A 384 15.19 -17.84 -1.97
N ALA A 385 14.21 -18.69 -2.27
CA ALA A 385 14.19 -20.08 -1.82
C ALA A 385 13.84 -21.03 -2.96
N LYS A 386 14.51 -22.18 -3.00
CA LYS A 386 14.23 -23.25 -3.94
C LYS A 386 14.23 -24.62 -3.28
N PRO A 387 13.52 -25.62 -3.86
CA PRO A 387 13.55 -26.98 -3.35
C PRO A 387 14.96 -27.54 -3.26
N ASP A 388 15.26 -28.31 -2.20
CA ASP A 388 16.42 -29.20 -2.20
C ASP A 388 16.11 -30.37 -3.15
N PRO A 389 16.85 -30.56 -4.27
CA PRO A 389 16.57 -31.66 -5.20
C PRO A 389 16.63 -33.06 -4.59
N LYS A 390 17.29 -33.19 -3.44
CA LYS A 390 17.39 -34.47 -2.72
C LYS A 390 16.21 -34.71 -1.76
N ASN A 391 15.53 -33.66 -1.36
CA ASN A 391 14.41 -33.71 -0.43
C ASN A 391 13.47 -32.50 -0.63
N PRO A 392 12.70 -32.45 -1.73
CA PRO A 392 11.93 -31.26 -2.08
C PRO A 392 10.79 -30.93 -1.10
N THR A 393 10.35 -31.91 -0.30
CA THR A 393 9.36 -31.73 0.77
C THR A 393 9.97 -31.37 2.12
N GLY A 394 11.29 -31.38 2.24
CA GLY A 394 12.04 -30.92 3.41
C GLY A 394 12.27 -29.40 3.41
N PRO A 395 13.12 -28.91 4.33
CA PRO A 395 13.52 -27.50 4.32
C PRO A 395 14.18 -27.12 2.98
N TRP A 396 13.67 -26.05 2.37
CA TRP A 396 14.23 -25.55 1.12
C TRP A 396 15.57 -24.82 1.32
N ILE A 397 16.36 -24.76 0.27
CA ILE A 397 17.58 -23.99 0.21
C ILE A 397 17.22 -22.51 0.15
N VAL A 398 17.62 -21.74 1.17
CA VAL A 398 17.37 -20.30 1.26
C VAL A 398 18.67 -19.55 1.02
N LYS A 399 18.65 -18.60 0.10
CA LYS A 399 19.77 -17.70 -0.19
C LYS A 399 19.44 -16.27 0.23
N ASN A 400 20.35 -15.61 0.94
CA ASN A 400 20.24 -14.20 1.27
C ASN A 400 20.80 -13.37 0.11
N VAL A 401 20.02 -12.39 -0.34
CA VAL A 401 20.39 -11.44 -1.39
C VAL A 401 20.89 -10.15 -0.76
N SER A 402 20.16 -9.63 0.22
CA SER A 402 20.50 -8.37 0.89
C SER A 402 21.06 -8.59 2.29
N GLU A 403 21.63 -7.54 2.85
CA GLU A 403 21.89 -7.40 4.28
C GLU A 403 20.59 -7.21 5.05
N LYS A 404 20.64 -7.27 6.39
CA LYS A 404 19.49 -6.99 7.23
C LYS A 404 19.10 -5.50 7.17
N GLY A 405 17.81 -5.21 7.17
CA GLY A 405 17.24 -3.87 7.09
C GLY A 405 16.45 -3.62 5.81
N TYR A 406 16.63 -4.45 4.79
CA TYR A 406 15.99 -4.27 3.48
C TYR A 406 14.79 -5.20 3.25
N GLY A 407 14.53 -6.12 4.16
CA GLY A 407 13.52 -7.16 4.03
C GLY A 407 12.18 -6.85 4.70
N THR A 408 11.74 -5.60 4.71
CA THR A 408 10.46 -5.18 5.32
C THR A 408 9.67 -4.21 4.43
N ALA A 409 10.08 -4.04 3.17
CA ALA A 409 9.34 -3.23 2.20
C ALA A 409 8.20 -4.03 1.54
N HIS A 410 7.30 -3.32 0.86
CA HIS A 410 6.49 -3.86 -0.21
C HIS A 410 7.24 -3.67 -1.53
N GLY A 411 6.84 -4.42 -2.55
CA GLY A 411 7.45 -4.38 -3.88
C GLY A 411 8.66 -5.31 -4.02
N ILE A 412 8.56 -6.22 -4.98
CA ILE A 412 9.65 -7.06 -5.44
C ILE A 412 9.55 -7.19 -6.96
N GLY A 413 10.69 -7.10 -7.65
CA GLY A 413 10.83 -7.40 -9.07
C GLY A 413 12.10 -8.18 -9.34
N VAL A 414 12.12 -8.87 -10.46
CA VAL A 414 13.28 -9.67 -10.93
C VAL A 414 13.48 -9.42 -12.41
N GLY A 415 14.69 -9.08 -12.81
CA GLY A 415 15.08 -8.88 -14.21
C GLY A 415 16.54 -8.49 -14.36
N ASP A 416 17.07 -8.57 -15.56
CA ASP A 416 18.46 -8.23 -15.88
C ASP A 416 18.60 -6.70 -16.07
N ILE A 417 18.80 -5.98 -14.96
CA ILE A 417 18.84 -4.51 -14.93
C ILE A 417 20.10 -3.98 -15.63
N ASN A 418 21.23 -4.64 -15.42
CA ASN A 418 22.50 -4.16 -15.96
C ASN A 418 22.82 -4.68 -17.37
N GLY A 419 22.05 -5.65 -17.89
CA GLY A 419 22.21 -6.23 -19.23
C GLY A 419 23.35 -7.24 -19.32
N ASP A 420 23.70 -7.91 -18.22
CA ASP A 420 24.79 -8.89 -18.17
C ASP A 420 24.34 -10.35 -18.33
N GLY A 421 23.04 -10.58 -18.50
CA GLY A 421 22.41 -11.87 -18.71
C GLY A 421 22.06 -12.62 -17.43
N ARG A 422 22.21 -12.00 -16.24
CA ARG A 422 21.82 -12.56 -14.95
C ARG A 422 20.64 -11.80 -14.38
N MET A 423 19.84 -12.48 -13.56
CA MET A 423 18.64 -11.89 -12.97
C MET A 423 18.98 -11.11 -11.69
N ASP A 424 18.82 -9.81 -11.74
CA ASP A 424 18.90 -8.92 -10.58
C ASP A 424 17.57 -8.90 -9.81
N ILE A 425 17.61 -8.49 -8.55
CA ILE A 425 16.41 -8.36 -7.71
C ILE A 425 16.26 -6.89 -7.31
N VAL A 426 15.05 -6.34 -7.49
CA VAL A 426 14.71 -4.97 -7.14
C VAL A 426 13.64 -4.95 -6.06
N ASN A 427 13.72 -3.96 -5.15
CA ASN A 427 12.64 -3.61 -4.23
C ASN A 427 12.56 -2.09 -4.03
N ALA A 428 11.74 -1.64 -3.08
CA ALA A 428 11.53 -0.22 -2.79
C ALA A 428 12.81 0.58 -2.47
N TYR A 429 13.86 -0.06 -2.00
CA TYR A 429 15.10 0.59 -1.53
C TYR A 429 16.23 0.60 -2.56
N GLY A 430 16.09 -0.12 -3.67
CA GLY A 430 17.12 -0.25 -4.69
C GLY A 430 17.12 -1.62 -5.33
N TRP A 431 18.25 -1.97 -5.93
CA TRP A 431 18.40 -3.25 -6.60
C TRP A 431 19.73 -3.93 -6.24
N TRP A 432 19.73 -5.24 -6.33
CA TRP A 432 20.89 -6.09 -6.04
C TRP A 432 21.31 -6.79 -7.31
N GLU A 433 22.53 -6.46 -7.77
CA GLU A 433 23.18 -7.08 -8.91
C GLU A 433 23.62 -8.51 -8.55
N GLN A 434 23.22 -9.47 -9.38
CA GLN A 434 23.58 -10.86 -9.17
C GLN A 434 25.07 -11.09 -9.45
N PRO A 435 25.82 -11.72 -8.54
CA PRO A 435 27.23 -12.03 -8.77
C PRO A 435 27.40 -13.12 -9.83
N ALA A 436 28.49 -13.03 -10.63
CA ALA A 436 28.83 -14.05 -11.62
C ALA A 436 29.11 -15.44 -10.99
N ASN A 437 29.56 -15.46 -9.72
CA ASN A 437 29.65 -16.68 -8.92
C ASN A 437 28.38 -16.82 -8.09
N PRO A 438 27.56 -17.89 -8.23
CA PRO A 438 26.32 -18.08 -7.47
C PRO A 438 26.48 -18.06 -5.94
N GLU A 439 27.68 -18.33 -5.41
CA GLU A 439 28.02 -18.22 -3.98
C GLU A 439 28.65 -16.86 -3.63
N GLY A 440 28.72 -15.92 -4.57
CA GLY A 440 29.23 -14.58 -4.37
C GLY A 440 28.28 -13.67 -3.60
N THR A 441 28.78 -12.50 -3.25
CA THR A 441 27.97 -11.47 -2.57
C THR A 441 27.29 -10.61 -3.64
N TRP A 442 25.97 -10.42 -3.49
CA TRP A 442 25.20 -9.51 -4.34
C TRP A 442 25.65 -8.06 -4.10
N ILE A 443 25.68 -7.26 -5.14
CA ILE A 443 26.12 -5.86 -5.06
C ILE A 443 24.88 -4.98 -4.95
N TYR A 444 24.75 -4.25 -3.85
CA TYR A 444 23.65 -3.33 -3.62
C TYR A 444 23.86 -1.99 -4.34
N HIS A 445 22.85 -1.58 -5.10
CA HIS A 445 22.76 -0.29 -5.76
C HIS A 445 21.58 0.48 -5.14
N PRO A 446 21.85 1.53 -4.34
CA PRO A 446 20.79 2.31 -3.71
C PRO A 446 20.02 3.13 -4.73
N GLU A 447 18.71 2.97 -4.76
CA GLU A 447 17.77 3.75 -5.54
C GLU A 447 16.42 3.76 -4.82
N THR A 448 15.60 4.79 -5.02
CA THR A 448 14.30 4.88 -4.37
C THR A 448 13.19 4.66 -5.38
N PHE A 449 12.58 3.47 -5.35
CA PHE A 449 11.44 3.09 -6.20
C PHE A 449 10.11 3.14 -5.45
N ALA A 450 10.01 4.00 -4.43
CA ALA A 450 8.86 4.04 -3.54
C ALA A 450 8.70 5.41 -2.88
N ARG A 451 7.56 5.62 -2.22
CA ARG A 451 7.30 6.78 -1.37
C ARG A 451 7.04 6.38 0.07
N TYR A 452 7.33 7.30 0.99
CA TYR A 452 6.80 7.21 2.34
C TYR A 452 5.27 7.24 2.30
N GLY A 453 4.66 6.47 3.19
CA GLY A 453 3.23 6.40 3.40
C GLY A 453 2.91 6.06 4.84
N ARG A 454 1.66 5.78 5.09
CA ARG A 454 1.16 5.39 6.42
C ARG A 454 1.57 3.98 6.80
N GLY A 455 1.79 3.13 5.81
CA GLY A 455 2.30 1.78 5.95
C GLY A 455 3.78 1.66 5.57
N ILE A 456 4.20 0.45 5.25
CA ILE A 456 5.54 0.11 4.78
C ILE A 456 5.70 0.63 3.35
N MET A 457 6.90 1.13 3.02
CA MET A 457 7.25 1.62 1.67
C MET A 457 7.14 0.54 0.60
N GLY A 458 6.85 0.97 -0.62
CA GLY A 458 6.80 0.14 -1.81
C GLY A 458 5.39 -0.34 -2.15
N GLY A 459 5.24 -0.80 -3.37
CA GLY A 459 3.98 -1.20 -3.95
C GLY A 459 3.80 -2.72 -4.02
N ALA A 460 3.42 -3.17 -5.20
CA ALA A 460 3.13 -4.56 -5.53
C ALA A 460 4.32 -5.23 -6.24
N VAL A 461 4.07 -6.17 -7.13
CA VAL A 461 5.09 -6.71 -8.03
C VAL A 461 5.64 -5.59 -8.93
N MET A 462 6.96 -5.55 -9.08
CA MET A 462 7.65 -4.54 -9.88
C MET A 462 7.99 -5.11 -11.26
N GLY A 463 7.56 -4.42 -12.32
CA GLY A 463 7.92 -4.74 -13.68
C GLY A 463 9.36 -4.30 -13.98
N VAL A 464 10.13 -5.19 -14.60
CA VAL A 464 11.53 -4.94 -14.95
C VAL A 464 11.70 -5.27 -16.44
N TYR A 465 11.55 -4.26 -17.30
CA TYR A 465 11.59 -4.41 -18.77
C TYR A 465 11.81 -3.06 -19.48
N ASP A 466 12.16 -3.08 -20.75
CA ASP A 466 12.33 -1.90 -21.59
C ASP A 466 10.96 -1.29 -21.96
N VAL A 467 10.56 -0.25 -21.24
CA VAL A 467 9.27 0.44 -21.42
C VAL A 467 9.25 1.29 -22.68
N ASN A 468 10.29 2.09 -22.90
CA ASN A 468 10.31 3.13 -23.95
C ASN A 468 10.95 2.68 -25.28
N GLY A 469 11.60 1.51 -25.32
CA GLY A 469 12.21 0.94 -26.50
C GLY A 469 13.62 1.46 -26.75
N ASP A 470 14.32 1.96 -25.75
CA ASP A 470 15.69 2.45 -25.88
C ASP A 470 16.76 1.37 -25.68
N GLY A 471 16.35 0.15 -25.34
CA GLY A 471 17.20 -1.02 -25.11
C GLY A 471 17.78 -1.09 -23.71
N LEU A 472 17.37 -0.22 -22.79
CA LEU A 472 17.68 -0.28 -21.36
C LEU A 472 16.48 -0.80 -20.58
N VAL A 473 16.73 -1.49 -19.49
CA VAL A 473 15.68 -2.07 -18.66
C VAL A 473 15.22 -1.05 -17.64
N ASP A 474 13.93 -0.73 -17.65
CA ASP A 474 13.26 0.20 -16.76
C ASP A 474 12.56 -0.54 -15.61
N VAL A 475 12.06 0.21 -14.64
CA VAL A 475 11.27 -0.32 -13.52
C VAL A 475 9.89 0.34 -13.50
N VAL A 476 8.81 -0.46 -13.44
CA VAL A 476 7.42 0.03 -13.31
C VAL A 476 6.84 -0.48 -11.99
N THR A 477 6.24 0.40 -11.19
CA THR A 477 5.73 -0.01 -9.87
C THR A 477 4.64 0.91 -9.33
N ALA A 478 3.88 0.39 -8.37
CA ALA A 478 3.14 1.21 -7.44
C ALA A 478 4.10 1.76 -6.36
N LEU A 479 3.96 3.02 -6.00
CA LEU A 479 4.88 3.70 -5.08
C LEU A 479 4.61 3.39 -3.61
N ASN A 480 3.35 3.09 -3.27
CA ASN A 480 2.96 2.70 -1.93
C ASN A 480 1.69 1.85 -1.94
N ALA A 481 1.80 0.59 -1.51
CA ALA A 481 0.69 -0.36 -1.45
C ALA A 481 -0.43 0.05 -0.50
N HIS A 482 -0.13 0.88 0.49
CA HIS A 482 -1.04 1.41 1.50
C HIS A 482 -1.21 2.93 1.39
N GLY A 483 -1.05 3.45 0.19
CA GLY A 483 -1.09 4.87 -0.09
C GLY A 483 -1.54 5.15 -1.52
N TRP A 484 -0.80 6.03 -2.18
CA TRP A 484 -1.04 6.51 -3.53
C TRP A 484 0.23 6.37 -4.36
N GLY A 485 0.06 6.37 -5.65
CA GLY A 485 1.11 6.60 -6.62
C GLY A 485 1.43 5.38 -7.46
N LEU A 486 1.53 5.62 -8.77
CA LEU A 486 2.03 4.71 -9.79
C LEU A 486 3.09 5.45 -10.57
N ALA A 487 4.25 4.84 -10.80
CA ALA A 487 5.33 5.44 -11.56
C ALA A 487 6.12 4.39 -12.36
N TRP A 488 6.84 4.88 -13.34
CA TRP A 488 7.93 4.12 -13.95
C TRP A 488 9.23 4.90 -13.85
N PHE A 489 10.33 4.19 -13.81
CA PHE A 489 11.67 4.71 -13.60
C PHE A 489 12.51 4.37 -14.83
N GLU A 490 12.78 5.39 -15.63
CA GLU A 490 13.57 5.29 -16.85
C GLU A 490 15.03 5.10 -16.51
N GLN A 491 15.63 4.01 -16.95
CA GLN A 491 17.07 3.78 -16.77
C GLN A 491 17.89 4.73 -17.64
N LYS A 492 18.92 5.30 -17.05
CA LYS A 492 19.95 6.10 -17.76
C LYS A 492 21.33 5.54 -17.47
N ARG A 493 22.19 5.61 -18.48
CA ARG A 493 23.62 5.28 -18.32
C ARG A 493 24.48 6.48 -18.69
N ASP A 494 25.40 6.83 -17.80
CA ASP A 494 26.39 7.87 -18.11
C ASP A 494 27.54 7.31 -19.00
N ALA A 495 28.48 8.18 -19.37
CA ALA A 495 29.63 7.80 -20.23
C ALA A 495 30.55 6.76 -19.55
N THR A 496 30.43 6.52 -18.24
CA THR A 496 31.19 5.49 -17.52
C THR A 496 30.43 4.18 -17.39
N GLY A 497 29.18 4.13 -17.87
CA GLY A 497 28.28 2.98 -17.73
C GLY A 497 27.52 2.95 -16.39
N LYS A 498 27.62 3.98 -15.56
CA LYS A 498 26.89 4.05 -14.29
C LYS A 498 25.41 4.19 -14.55
N ILE A 499 24.63 3.29 -13.92
CA ILE A 499 23.17 3.25 -13.98
C ILE A 499 22.60 4.26 -12.97
N SER A 500 21.54 4.96 -13.37
CA SER A 500 20.68 5.81 -12.57
C SER A 500 19.27 5.78 -13.14
N PHE A 501 18.27 6.25 -12.40
CA PHE A 501 16.89 6.22 -12.84
C PHE A 501 16.26 7.62 -12.78
N VAL A 502 15.33 7.88 -13.69
CA VAL A 502 14.51 9.10 -13.75
C VAL A 502 13.06 8.70 -13.52
N GLU A 503 12.45 9.21 -12.44
CA GLU A 503 11.04 8.95 -12.12
C GLU A 503 10.12 9.67 -13.11
N HIS A 504 9.17 8.92 -13.66
CA HIS A 504 8.05 9.42 -14.45
C HIS A 504 6.74 8.99 -13.79
N MET A 505 5.97 9.98 -13.32
CA MET A 505 4.69 9.73 -12.66
C MET A 505 3.63 9.28 -13.65
N ILE A 506 2.96 8.16 -13.36
CA ILE A 506 1.79 7.66 -14.11
C ILE A 506 0.52 8.21 -13.46
N ALA A 507 0.37 8.02 -12.16
CA ALA A 507 -0.73 8.54 -11.36
C ALA A 507 -0.24 8.83 -9.94
N ASP A 508 -0.64 9.95 -9.39
CA ASP A 508 -0.30 10.37 -8.03
C ASP A 508 -1.57 10.37 -7.14
N ASP A 509 -1.69 11.28 -6.23
CA ASP A 509 -2.79 11.43 -5.31
C ASP A 509 -3.94 12.29 -5.87
N LEU A 510 -4.94 12.55 -5.04
CA LEU A 510 -6.12 13.34 -5.38
C LEU A 510 -5.81 14.80 -5.77
N THR A 511 -4.72 15.37 -5.29
CA THR A 511 -4.38 16.78 -5.54
C THR A 511 -3.83 16.99 -6.94
N THR A 512 -3.25 15.96 -7.53
CA THR A 512 -2.67 15.94 -8.86
C THR A 512 -3.53 15.19 -9.89
N GLN A 513 -4.76 14.81 -9.54
CA GLN A 513 -5.63 13.99 -10.39
C GLN A 513 -5.72 14.46 -11.85
N LYS A 514 -5.70 15.77 -12.10
CA LYS A 514 -5.77 16.33 -13.46
C LYS A 514 -4.53 16.04 -14.30
N GLU A 515 -3.41 15.80 -13.66
CA GLU A 515 -2.10 15.54 -14.26
C GLU A 515 -1.86 14.03 -14.44
N ASN A 516 -2.64 13.21 -13.73
CA ASN A 516 -2.56 11.76 -13.79
C ASN A 516 -3.00 11.24 -15.16
N ALA A 517 -2.44 10.13 -15.59
CA ALA A 517 -2.83 9.44 -16.82
C ALA A 517 -4.34 9.19 -16.83
N GLY A 518 -5.04 9.74 -17.83
CA GLY A 518 -6.50 9.66 -17.95
C GLY A 518 -7.29 10.31 -16.81
N GLY A 519 -6.66 11.10 -15.93
CA GLY A 519 -7.29 11.65 -14.73
C GLY A 519 -7.65 10.61 -13.65
N VAL A 520 -7.05 9.41 -13.73
CA VAL A 520 -7.31 8.31 -12.79
C VAL A 520 -6.58 8.54 -11.47
N VAL A 521 -7.28 8.26 -10.37
CA VAL A 521 -6.70 8.22 -9.03
C VAL A 521 -7.40 7.16 -8.19
N PHE A 522 -6.63 6.32 -7.52
CA PHE A 522 -7.12 5.38 -6.52
C PHE A 522 -5.99 5.06 -5.52
N SER A 523 -6.36 4.70 -4.31
CA SER A 523 -5.43 4.32 -3.25
C SER A 523 -5.24 2.82 -3.17
N GLU A 524 -4.25 2.40 -2.39
CA GLU A 524 -3.97 0.99 -2.10
C GLU A 524 -3.71 0.13 -3.35
N PRO A 525 -2.82 0.57 -4.27
CA PRO A 525 -2.42 -0.22 -5.44
C PRO A 525 -1.53 -1.40 -5.00
N HIS A 526 -2.16 -2.41 -4.37
CA HIS A 526 -1.46 -3.45 -3.60
C HIS A 526 -1.05 -4.66 -4.45
N ALA A 527 -1.65 -4.86 -5.60
CA ALA A 527 -1.29 -5.95 -6.51
C ALA A 527 -1.12 -5.43 -7.94
N SER A 528 -0.15 -5.97 -8.64
CA SER A 528 0.15 -5.65 -10.04
C SER A 528 0.72 -6.85 -10.78
N GLU A 529 0.45 -6.88 -12.09
CA GLU A 529 0.98 -7.83 -13.07
C GLU A 529 1.31 -7.12 -14.37
N PHE A 530 2.11 -7.78 -15.20
CA PHE A 530 2.61 -7.26 -16.47
C PHE A 530 2.36 -8.26 -17.59
N ALA A 531 1.46 -7.92 -18.52
CA ALA A 531 1.11 -8.75 -19.65
C ALA A 531 0.74 -7.89 -20.86
N ASP A 532 1.01 -8.38 -22.06
CA ASP A 532 0.63 -7.72 -23.32
C ASP A 532 -0.88 -7.92 -23.58
N VAL A 533 -1.70 -7.05 -22.99
CA VAL A 533 -3.17 -7.13 -23.07
C VAL A 533 -3.68 -6.73 -24.45
N ASN A 534 -2.98 -5.81 -25.12
CA ASN A 534 -3.39 -5.27 -26.40
C ASN A 534 -2.76 -5.98 -27.61
N GLY A 535 -1.81 -6.90 -27.40
CA GLY A 535 -1.14 -7.70 -28.43
C GLY A 535 -0.09 -6.95 -29.25
N ASP A 536 0.47 -5.85 -28.74
CA ASP A 536 1.48 -5.05 -29.43
C ASP A 536 2.93 -5.49 -29.16
N GLY A 537 3.13 -6.44 -28.27
CA GLY A 537 4.41 -7.01 -27.89
C GLY A 537 5.10 -6.30 -26.74
N ILE A 538 4.45 -5.32 -26.12
CA ILE A 538 4.95 -4.59 -24.94
C ILE A 538 4.09 -4.98 -23.74
N PRO A 539 4.68 -5.38 -22.60
CA PRO A 539 3.89 -5.63 -21.40
C PRO A 539 3.16 -4.38 -20.92
N ASP A 540 1.84 -4.49 -20.72
CA ASP A 540 1.01 -3.46 -20.11
C ASP A 540 1.03 -3.60 -18.59
N PHE A 541 0.80 -2.50 -17.87
CA PHE A 541 0.78 -2.46 -16.42
C PHE A 541 -0.65 -2.67 -15.91
N ILE A 542 -0.94 -3.84 -15.34
CA ILE A 542 -2.22 -4.17 -14.72
C ILE A 542 -2.09 -3.94 -13.22
N VAL A 543 -3.00 -3.17 -12.62
CA VAL A 543 -2.92 -2.82 -11.19
C VAL A 543 -4.31 -2.64 -10.60
N GLY A 544 -4.50 -3.09 -9.36
CA GLY A 544 -5.78 -3.04 -8.69
C GLY A 544 -5.72 -2.50 -7.26
N LYS A 545 -6.83 -1.90 -6.82
CA LYS A 545 -7.04 -1.50 -5.44
C LYS A 545 -7.34 -2.71 -4.56
N ARG A 546 -6.58 -2.90 -3.49
CA ARG A 546 -6.90 -3.84 -2.42
C ARG A 546 -7.91 -3.19 -1.47
N TYR A 547 -9.19 -3.46 -1.70
CA TYR A 547 -10.28 -2.88 -0.91
C TYR A 547 -10.15 -3.23 0.59
N LEU A 548 -10.29 -2.22 1.44
CA LEU A 548 -10.25 -2.36 2.90
C LEU A 548 -8.98 -3.10 3.36
N SER A 549 -7.82 -2.64 2.92
CA SER A 549 -6.54 -3.32 3.06
C SER A 549 -6.18 -3.62 4.53
N HIS A 550 -6.33 -2.64 5.43
CA HIS A 550 -6.15 -2.81 6.87
C HIS A 550 -7.49 -2.92 7.64
N VAL A 551 -8.43 -3.65 7.06
CA VAL A 551 -9.75 -3.93 7.63
C VAL A 551 -10.59 -2.68 7.87
N ASN A 552 -11.18 -2.32 8.83
CA ASN A 552 -12.22 -1.31 8.98
C ASN A 552 -11.72 0.04 9.53
N THR A 553 -10.52 0.46 9.18
CA THR A 553 -9.95 1.70 9.72
C THR A 553 -9.38 2.59 8.63
N TYR A 554 -9.34 3.91 8.87
CA TYR A 554 -8.63 4.88 8.04
C TYR A 554 -7.11 4.90 8.31
N LEU A 555 -6.50 3.73 8.55
CA LEU A 555 -5.05 3.60 8.52
C LEU A 555 -4.53 3.88 7.12
N ASP A 556 -5.20 3.30 6.13
CA ASP A 556 -4.95 3.57 4.73
C ASP A 556 -5.81 4.73 4.22
N PRO A 557 -5.39 5.45 3.18
CA PRO A 557 -6.20 6.49 2.57
C PRO A 557 -7.36 5.86 1.80
N ASP A 558 -8.54 6.47 1.89
CA ASP A 558 -9.77 6.06 1.20
C ASP A 558 -10.03 4.53 1.19
N PRO A 559 -10.05 3.86 2.38
CA PRO A 559 -10.12 2.39 2.45
C PRO A 559 -11.42 1.82 1.90
N PHE A 560 -12.47 2.63 1.82
CA PHE A 560 -13.80 2.29 1.29
C PHE A 560 -14.02 2.77 -0.15
N GLY A 561 -12.98 3.34 -0.79
CA GLY A 561 -13.01 3.67 -2.21
C GLY A 561 -13.28 2.43 -3.04
N GLN A 562 -13.90 2.60 -4.21
CA GLN A 562 -14.29 1.47 -5.04
C GLN A 562 -13.11 0.55 -5.37
N PRO A 563 -13.33 -0.77 -5.30
CA PRO A 563 -12.32 -1.77 -5.62
C PRO A 563 -12.10 -1.85 -7.14
N VAL A 564 -11.27 -0.96 -7.65
CA VAL A 564 -10.96 -0.83 -9.08
C VAL A 564 -9.85 -1.76 -9.52
N LEU A 565 -9.95 -2.24 -10.76
CA LEU A 565 -8.90 -2.94 -11.49
C LEU A 565 -8.70 -2.22 -12.82
N TYR A 566 -7.47 -1.75 -13.08
CA TYR A 566 -7.07 -1.05 -14.30
C TYR A 566 -6.01 -1.83 -15.07
N VAL A 567 -6.02 -1.67 -16.39
CA VAL A 567 -4.83 -1.87 -17.22
C VAL A 567 -4.37 -0.50 -17.73
N TYR A 568 -3.08 -0.22 -17.59
CA TYR A 568 -2.41 0.91 -18.21
C TYR A 568 -1.65 0.40 -19.42
N LYS A 569 -2.19 0.63 -20.63
CA LYS A 569 -1.54 0.25 -21.88
C LYS A 569 -0.31 1.10 -22.10
N VAL A 570 0.83 0.45 -22.32
CA VAL A 570 2.10 1.13 -22.57
C VAL A 570 2.18 1.49 -24.04
N VAL A 571 2.33 2.78 -24.34
CA VAL A 571 2.44 3.30 -25.71
C VAL A 571 3.77 4.04 -25.86
N ARG A 572 4.67 3.54 -26.69
CA ARG A 572 5.92 4.22 -27.02
C ARG A 572 5.64 5.47 -27.84
N ASP A 573 6.00 6.63 -27.30
CA ASP A 573 5.78 7.94 -27.92
C ASP A 573 6.99 8.86 -27.65
N ALA A 574 7.82 9.07 -28.64
CA ALA A 574 9.03 9.90 -28.53
C ALA A 574 8.75 11.37 -28.10
N LYS A 575 7.50 11.82 -28.10
CA LYS A 575 7.12 13.16 -27.61
C LYS A 575 6.70 13.16 -26.13
N ALA A 576 6.47 11.99 -25.55
CA ALA A 576 6.15 11.87 -24.14
C ALA A 576 7.43 11.98 -23.28
N PRO A 577 7.30 12.43 -22.02
CA PRO A 577 8.40 12.34 -21.06
C PRO A 577 8.92 10.90 -20.97
N GLY A 578 10.22 10.71 -21.07
CA GLY A 578 10.84 9.39 -21.07
C GLY A 578 10.57 8.53 -22.31
N GLY A 579 9.78 8.99 -23.29
CA GLY A 579 9.51 8.23 -24.52
C GLY A 579 8.33 7.25 -24.44
N ALA A 580 7.57 7.23 -23.36
CA ALA A 580 6.41 6.34 -23.19
C ALA A 580 5.22 7.04 -22.54
N LYS A 581 4.02 6.52 -22.80
CA LYS A 581 2.75 6.90 -22.17
C LYS A 581 2.07 5.67 -21.60
N PHE A 582 1.35 5.86 -20.51
CA PHE A 582 0.49 4.87 -19.89
C PHE A 582 -0.97 5.29 -20.08
N VAL A 583 -1.73 4.51 -20.84
CA VAL A 583 -3.13 4.83 -21.18
C VAL A 583 -4.05 3.92 -20.38
N PRO A 584 -4.78 4.44 -19.36
CA PRO A 584 -5.60 3.62 -18.50
C PRO A 584 -6.89 3.16 -19.19
N GLU A 585 -7.25 1.92 -18.92
CA GLU A 585 -8.58 1.34 -19.15
C GLU A 585 -9.09 0.74 -17.83
N LEU A 586 -10.25 1.17 -17.36
CA LEU A 586 -10.92 0.54 -16.23
C LEU A 586 -11.48 -0.80 -16.68
N ILE A 587 -10.97 -1.90 -16.11
CA ILE A 587 -11.47 -3.24 -16.36
C ILE A 587 -12.78 -3.46 -15.59
N ASP A 588 -12.75 -3.18 -14.27
CA ASP A 588 -13.89 -3.37 -13.37
C ASP A 588 -13.75 -2.49 -12.12
N ASN A 589 -14.89 -2.08 -11.53
CA ASN A 589 -14.90 -1.29 -10.31
C ASN A 589 -15.59 -1.98 -9.12
N THR A 590 -15.73 -3.30 -9.18
CA THR A 590 -16.42 -4.08 -8.14
C THR A 590 -15.61 -5.27 -7.60
N ALA A 591 -14.48 -5.58 -8.23
CA ALA A 591 -13.60 -6.67 -7.81
C ALA A 591 -12.34 -6.13 -7.11
N GLY A 592 -11.58 -5.24 -7.74
CA GLY A 592 -10.28 -4.81 -7.26
C GLY A 592 -9.23 -5.90 -7.36
N ALA A 593 -8.28 -5.90 -6.43
CA ALA A 593 -7.22 -6.88 -6.34
C ALA A 593 -7.04 -7.40 -4.91
N GLY A 594 -6.37 -8.55 -4.77
CA GLY A 594 -5.88 -9.07 -3.50
C GLY A 594 -4.48 -8.57 -3.16
N SER A 595 -3.62 -9.45 -2.71
CA SER A 595 -2.17 -9.22 -2.61
C SER A 595 -1.46 -9.56 -3.91
N ASP A 596 -2.09 -10.39 -4.74
CA ASP A 596 -1.60 -10.88 -6.03
C ASP A 596 -2.77 -11.28 -6.93
N PHE A 597 -2.53 -11.39 -8.24
CA PHE A 597 -3.45 -11.93 -9.24
C PHE A 597 -2.65 -12.46 -10.43
N VAL A 598 -3.29 -13.16 -11.37
CA VAL A 598 -2.62 -13.64 -12.59
C VAL A 598 -3.23 -13.03 -13.84
N ALA A 599 -2.39 -12.78 -14.84
CA ALA A 599 -2.76 -12.28 -16.16
C ALA A 599 -2.13 -13.19 -17.23
N VAL A 600 -2.91 -14.15 -17.74
CA VAL A 600 -2.46 -15.18 -18.68
C VAL A 600 -3.59 -15.55 -19.66
N ASP A 601 -3.25 -16.13 -20.80
CA ASP A 601 -4.23 -16.74 -21.71
C ASP A 601 -4.65 -18.12 -21.17
N LEU A 602 -5.80 -18.18 -20.47
CA LEU A 602 -6.30 -19.40 -19.81
C LEU A 602 -6.93 -20.40 -20.79
N ASN A 603 -7.48 -19.91 -21.89
CA ASN A 603 -8.29 -20.70 -22.81
C ASN A 603 -7.62 -20.92 -24.17
N GLY A 604 -6.42 -20.37 -24.40
CA GLY A 604 -5.64 -20.53 -25.62
C GLY A 604 -6.18 -19.72 -26.81
N ASP A 605 -6.98 -18.68 -26.58
CA ASP A 605 -7.58 -17.86 -27.64
C ASP A 605 -6.68 -16.67 -28.08
N GLY A 606 -5.56 -16.48 -27.42
CA GLY A 606 -4.58 -15.43 -27.70
C GLY A 606 -4.87 -14.10 -27.03
N ALA A 607 -5.92 -13.99 -26.21
CA ALA A 607 -6.16 -12.83 -25.35
C ALA A 607 -5.67 -13.10 -23.91
N VAL A 608 -5.27 -12.06 -23.23
CA VAL A 608 -4.92 -12.15 -21.81
C VAL A 608 -6.18 -12.15 -20.96
N ASP A 609 -6.35 -13.20 -20.17
CA ASP A 609 -7.37 -13.27 -19.12
C ASP A 609 -6.78 -12.88 -17.78
N ILE A 610 -7.59 -12.30 -16.90
CA ILE A 610 -7.14 -11.85 -15.58
C ILE A 610 -7.97 -12.58 -14.52
N VAL A 611 -7.29 -13.21 -13.55
CA VAL A 611 -7.95 -13.84 -12.40
C VAL A 611 -7.54 -13.09 -11.14
N THR A 612 -8.49 -12.49 -10.45
CA THR A 612 -8.24 -11.72 -9.24
C THR A 612 -9.03 -12.26 -8.05
N PRO A 613 -8.36 -12.59 -6.94
CA PRO A 613 -9.00 -12.91 -5.67
C PRO A 613 -9.13 -11.63 -4.84
N THR A 614 -10.24 -11.46 -4.16
CA THR A 614 -10.52 -10.29 -3.34
C THR A 614 -11.30 -10.67 -2.10
N ARG A 615 -11.59 -9.69 -1.24
CA ARG A 615 -12.54 -9.86 -0.13
C ARG A 615 -13.96 -10.23 -0.59
N PHE A 616 -14.28 -10.00 -1.88
CA PHE A 616 -15.59 -10.30 -2.47
C PHE A 616 -15.62 -11.64 -3.20
N GLY A 617 -14.53 -12.41 -3.12
CA GLY A 617 -14.39 -13.71 -3.78
C GLY A 617 -13.35 -13.70 -4.90
N THR A 618 -13.40 -14.68 -5.77
CA THR A 618 -12.46 -14.85 -6.90
C THR A 618 -13.20 -14.70 -8.22
N VAL A 619 -12.65 -13.88 -9.11
CA VAL A 619 -13.27 -13.49 -10.39
C VAL A 619 -12.30 -13.72 -11.54
N ILE A 620 -12.80 -14.21 -12.68
CA ILE A 620 -12.11 -14.20 -13.96
C ILE A 620 -12.65 -13.04 -14.82
N PHE A 621 -11.77 -12.28 -15.40
CA PHE A 621 -12.04 -11.35 -16.49
C PHE A 621 -11.47 -11.94 -17.77
N TRP A 622 -12.35 -12.52 -18.59
CA TRP A 622 -12.00 -13.08 -19.87
C TRP A 622 -11.72 -11.98 -20.87
N GLY A 623 -10.51 -11.91 -21.37
CA GLY A 623 -10.13 -10.99 -22.43
C GLY A 623 -10.83 -11.35 -23.73
N LYS A 624 -11.09 -10.36 -24.57
CA LYS A 624 -11.69 -10.59 -25.90
C LYS A 624 -10.62 -10.50 -26.97
N PRO A 625 -10.42 -11.57 -27.78
CA PRO A 625 -9.51 -11.53 -28.91
C PRO A 625 -9.86 -10.40 -29.88
N GLY A 626 -8.86 -9.59 -30.26
CA GLY A 626 -9.04 -8.48 -31.19
C GLY A 626 -9.62 -7.19 -30.58
N ALA A 627 -9.81 -7.11 -29.26
CA ALA A 627 -10.06 -5.85 -28.57
C ALA A 627 -8.84 -4.94 -28.75
N GLU A 628 -9.04 -3.79 -29.38
CA GLU A 628 -8.06 -2.76 -29.79
C GLU A 628 -6.56 -3.20 -29.72
N GLY A 629 -6.10 -3.97 -30.71
CA GLY A 629 -4.69 -4.39 -30.84
C GLY A 629 -4.41 -5.88 -30.63
N GLY A 630 -5.33 -6.64 -30.03
CA GLY A 630 -5.14 -8.07 -29.83
C GLY A 630 -5.00 -8.82 -31.15
N LYS A 631 -4.06 -9.80 -31.22
CA LYS A 631 -3.92 -10.65 -32.40
C LYS A 631 -5.23 -11.36 -32.70
N PRO A 632 -5.72 -11.39 -33.95
CA PRO A 632 -6.91 -12.16 -34.29
C PRO A 632 -6.69 -13.65 -33.94
N ALA A 633 -7.68 -14.28 -33.33
CA ALA A 633 -7.65 -15.70 -33.03
C ALA A 633 -7.19 -16.48 -34.27
N LYS A 634 -6.18 -17.32 -34.13
CA LYS A 634 -5.80 -18.26 -35.19
C LYS A 634 -6.97 -19.19 -35.43
N LYS A 635 -7.55 -19.14 -36.66
CA LYS A 635 -8.57 -20.08 -37.10
C LYS A 635 -8.04 -21.50 -37.20
#